data_d84dc432e9507193ac67d29dd054cc27
#
_entry.id   d84dc432e9507193ac67d29dd054cc27
#
_cell.length_a   1.000
_cell.length_b   1.000
_cell.length_c   1.000
_cell.angle_alpha   90.00
_cell.angle_beta   90.00
_cell.angle_gamma   90.00
#
_symmetry.space_group_name_H-M   'P 1'
#
loop_
_entity.id
_entity.type
_entity.pdbx_description
1 polymer ?
#
loop_
_entity_poly.entity_id
_entity_poly.type
_entity_poly.pdbx_seq_one_letter_code
_entity_poly.pdbx_strand_id
1 'polypeptide(L)'
;MSFPPAFLEELRSRLPLSEVVGKRIKLTRAGREYKACCPFHNEKSPSFYVNDDKQFYHCFGCGAHGDVIGFTMRHDRLSFPEAVESLAGQAGLQVPRDTPVDKERFDKEKRLAQLLERATVWFEEQLFAPSGREALSYLRGRGLSDDAIRRFRLGYAPNDGQALIRKLTSEDYKMEELIGVGLAKKSEDRNEFYSFFRNRVIFPVGDRRGRIVAFGGRVMGDGEPKYLNSPDHPLFHKGKLLYGVSRARTAINQNQPIIVVEGYMDVIALVEAGYSGAVAPLGTALTEDQLVLLWKLLPPEDARDPARDYSPILCFDGDNAGLRAAARSIERVIPLLSSAQTIRIATLTGAKDPDDLIRQSGKSAMDAVLKQAKPMIDAIWEISLAGRPLRTPEERGSFIAALKQRVSRIGNDNLRKLYQDDIQKRLQAAFNWSGKSENEGRSPNRGSWRPPQPPIPLMNRKQPINAQRLRERALLALMINHPDLFSDFGEDLAHISFSSPDFEALRQRITDILSLDSHEPLDAAELYRHLSQAGEAGFGADSQPAGLAEVLSETTYMHVSFARPDRPLDQAREGWKSIWNKHLQEQLNSELQFASRRYAEEASDENLTRLLALRGQVEAMMAELGDTNTSDATLNQES
;
A
#
# COMPACT_ATOMS: atom_id res chain seq x y z
N MET A 1 -14.22 15.58 0.41
CA MET A 1 -15.02 16.64 1.04
C MET A 1 -14.31 17.96 0.83
N SER A 2 -14.97 18.90 0.17
CA SER A 2 -14.49 20.27 0.02
C SER A 2 -15.20 21.12 1.07
N PHE A 3 -14.46 21.91 1.85
CA PHE A 3 -15.05 22.83 2.82
C PHE A 3 -15.15 24.21 2.19
N PRO A 4 -16.27 24.95 2.39
CA PRO A 4 -16.41 26.31 1.88
C PRO A 4 -15.27 27.22 2.37
N PRO A 5 -14.67 28.05 1.49
CA PRO A 5 -13.60 28.98 1.88
C PRO A 5 -13.97 29.87 3.09
N ALA A 6 -15.19 30.39 3.09
CA ALA A 6 -15.69 31.22 4.20
C ALA A 6 -15.70 30.48 5.55
N PHE A 7 -16.01 29.19 5.56
CA PHE A 7 -15.95 28.37 6.77
C PHE A 7 -14.51 28.18 7.26
N LEU A 8 -13.56 27.97 6.34
CA LEU A 8 -12.15 27.82 6.72
C LEU A 8 -11.57 29.14 7.26
N GLU A 9 -12.01 30.29 6.75
CA GLU A 9 -11.64 31.61 7.26
C GLU A 9 -12.25 31.86 8.66
N GLU A 10 -13.53 31.53 8.86
CA GLU A 10 -14.18 31.62 10.17
C GLU A 10 -13.47 30.72 11.20
N LEU A 11 -13.11 29.48 10.79
CA LEU A 11 -12.38 28.55 11.64
C LEU A 11 -11.02 29.12 12.07
N ARG A 12 -10.28 29.74 11.15
CA ARG A 12 -8.99 30.39 11.44
C ARG A 12 -9.17 31.58 12.38
N SER A 13 -10.19 32.38 12.13
CA SER A 13 -10.44 33.61 12.95
C SER A 13 -10.84 33.32 14.40
N ARG A 14 -11.50 32.18 14.65
CA ARG A 14 -11.97 31.78 15.99
C ARG A 14 -10.91 31.08 16.84
N LEU A 15 -9.86 30.60 16.25
CA LEU A 15 -8.80 29.84 16.95
C LEU A 15 -7.47 30.57 16.85
N PRO A 16 -7.07 31.36 17.87
CA PRO A 16 -5.71 31.89 17.92
C PRO A 16 -4.69 30.75 17.75
N LEU A 17 -3.74 30.95 16.87
CA LEU A 17 -2.75 29.90 16.56
C LEU A 17 -1.92 29.55 17.80
N SER A 18 -1.60 30.54 18.62
CA SER A 18 -0.89 30.36 19.90
C SER A 18 -1.64 29.48 20.90
N GLU A 19 -2.97 29.53 20.91
CA GLU A 19 -3.79 28.69 21.78
C GLU A 19 -3.75 27.22 21.33
N VAL A 20 -3.89 26.98 20.02
CA VAL A 20 -3.87 25.62 19.45
C VAL A 20 -2.48 24.99 19.58
N VAL A 21 -1.44 25.76 19.30
CA VAL A 21 -0.05 25.34 19.44
C VAL A 21 0.32 25.15 20.90
N GLY A 22 -0.08 26.06 21.77
CA GLY A 22 0.21 26.04 23.20
C GLY A 22 -0.37 24.84 23.96
N LYS A 23 -1.45 24.23 23.44
CA LYS A 23 -1.99 22.95 23.96
C LYS A 23 -1.07 21.76 23.69
N ARG A 24 -0.12 21.90 22.76
CA ARG A 24 0.74 20.80 22.28
C ARG A 24 2.21 20.99 22.65
N ILE A 25 2.68 22.24 22.63
CA ILE A 25 4.07 22.59 22.99
C ILE A 25 4.09 23.82 23.89
N LYS A 26 5.10 23.91 24.74
CA LYS A 26 5.27 25.03 25.65
C LYS A 26 5.74 26.27 24.90
N LEU A 27 4.86 27.26 24.74
CA LEU A 27 5.16 28.56 24.14
C LEU A 27 5.70 29.56 25.18
N THR A 28 6.67 30.37 24.79
CA THR A 28 7.22 31.50 25.56
C THR A 28 7.00 32.76 24.76
N ARG A 29 6.45 33.82 25.42
CA ARG A 29 6.18 35.09 24.75
C ARG A 29 7.50 35.79 24.35
N ALA A 30 7.55 36.29 23.12
CA ALA A 30 8.68 37.03 22.57
C ALA A 30 8.16 38.31 21.86
N GLY A 31 7.92 39.37 22.61
CA GLY A 31 7.31 40.59 22.10
C GLY A 31 5.84 40.39 21.72
N ARG A 32 5.52 40.63 20.43
CA ARG A 32 4.18 40.37 19.87
C ARG A 32 3.96 38.93 19.39
N GLU A 33 4.98 38.13 19.43
CA GLU A 33 4.97 36.75 18.97
C GLU A 33 5.23 35.77 20.11
N TYR A 34 5.04 34.48 19.85
CA TYR A 34 5.43 33.40 20.75
C TYR A 34 6.56 32.62 20.12
N LYS A 35 7.46 32.07 20.95
CA LYS A 35 8.55 31.18 20.48
C LYS A 35 8.60 29.89 21.28
N ALA A 36 9.08 28.83 20.63
CA ALA A 36 9.30 27.53 21.24
C ALA A 36 10.43 26.79 20.50
N CYS A 37 10.89 25.68 21.09
CA CYS A 37 11.60 24.67 20.31
C CYS A 37 10.61 24.02 19.32
N CYS A 38 11.05 23.80 18.10
CA CYS A 38 10.21 23.31 17.03
C CYS A 38 9.72 21.88 17.30
N PRO A 39 8.43 21.58 17.15
CA PRO A 39 7.92 20.22 17.29
C PRO A 39 8.21 19.33 16.07
N PHE A 40 8.77 19.89 14.99
CA PHE A 40 8.97 19.20 13.73
C PHE A 40 10.41 18.80 13.47
N HIS A 41 11.38 19.35 14.24
CA HIS A 41 12.78 18.92 14.20
C HIS A 41 13.41 19.07 15.60
N ASN A 42 14.52 18.39 15.82
CA ASN A 42 15.20 18.41 17.11
C ASN A 42 16.14 19.62 17.20
N GLU A 43 15.92 20.50 18.19
CA GLU A 43 16.76 21.67 18.46
C GLU A 43 16.87 21.95 19.95
N LYS A 44 17.96 22.63 20.35
CA LYS A 44 18.21 23.04 21.74
C LYS A 44 17.84 24.51 22.00
N SER A 45 17.77 25.32 20.96
CA SER A 45 17.44 26.76 21.02
C SER A 45 16.15 27.03 20.26
N PRO A 46 15.21 27.81 20.83
CA PRO A 46 13.92 28.09 20.20
C PRO A 46 14.07 28.81 18.86
N SER A 47 13.63 28.17 17.78
CA SER A 47 13.58 28.75 16.42
C SER A 47 12.19 28.75 15.80
N PHE A 48 11.20 28.22 16.51
CA PHE A 48 9.79 28.15 16.08
C PHE A 48 9.01 29.37 16.62
N TYR A 49 8.47 30.17 15.72
CA TYR A 49 7.72 31.39 16.03
C TYR A 49 6.27 31.26 15.63
N VAL A 50 5.38 31.77 16.47
CA VAL A 50 3.93 31.78 16.26
C VAL A 50 3.44 33.24 16.37
N ASN A 51 2.73 33.71 15.36
CA ASN A 51 2.19 35.04 15.27
C ASN A 51 0.65 34.99 15.10
N ASP A 52 -0.10 35.40 16.10
CA ASP A 52 -1.56 35.38 16.08
C ASP A 52 -2.14 36.44 15.15
N ASP A 53 -1.49 37.62 15.04
CA ASP A 53 -1.97 38.69 14.15
C ASP A 53 -1.92 38.26 12.68
N LYS A 54 -0.88 37.49 12.31
CA LYS A 54 -0.71 36.93 10.98
C LYS A 54 -1.35 35.56 10.83
N GLN A 55 -1.80 34.95 11.91
CA GLN A 55 -2.27 33.55 11.97
C GLN A 55 -1.32 32.54 11.31
N PHE A 56 -0.04 32.74 11.54
CA PHE A 56 1.01 32.02 10.85
C PHE A 56 2.13 31.62 11.81
N TYR A 57 2.64 30.39 11.66
CA TYR A 57 3.87 29.96 12.32
C TYR A 57 4.99 29.77 11.31
N HIS A 58 6.21 29.99 11.75
CA HIS A 58 7.41 29.74 10.98
C HIS A 58 8.54 29.24 11.90
N CYS A 59 9.23 28.21 11.46
CA CYS A 59 10.45 27.72 12.09
C CYS A 59 11.67 28.12 11.25
N PHE A 60 12.55 28.95 11.81
CA PHE A 60 13.76 29.39 11.13
C PHE A 60 14.84 28.30 11.08
N GLY A 61 14.70 27.18 11.82
CA GLY A 61 15.62 26.05 11.81
C GLY A 61 15.36 25.08 10.66
N CYS A 62 14.10 24.65 10.47
CA CYS A 62 13.74 23.66 9.46
C CYS A 62 12.81 24.18 8.35
N GLY A 63 12.46 25.47 8.34
CA GLY A 63 11.57 26.05 7.34
C GLY A 63 10.09 25.65 7.47
N ALA A 64 9.70 24.88 8.48
CA ALA A 64 8.31 24.50 8.69
C ALA A 64 7.43 25.74 8.93
N HIS A 65 6.36 25.89 8.17
CA HIS A 65 5.47 27.04 8.24
C HIS A 65 4.03 26.67 7.90
N GLY A 66 3.08 27.55 8.25
CA GLY A 66 1.67 27.36 7.92
C GLY A 66 0.72 28.05 8.89
N ASP A 67 -0.58 27.81 8.69
CA ASP A 67 -1.68 28.27 9.54
C ASP A 67 -2.07 27.22 10.62
N VAL A 68 -3.14 27.47 11.35
CA VAL A 68 -3.65 26.58 12.40
C VAL A 68 -4.05 25.20 11.86
N ILE A 69 -4.58 25.13 10.62
CA ILE A 69 -4.97 23.89 9.98
C ILE A 69 -3.71 23.11 9.58
N GLY A 70 -2.76 23.79 8.92
CA GLY A 70 -1.47 23.20 8.52
C GLY A 70 -0.66 22.70 9.72
N PHE A 71 -0.64 23.46 10.82
CA PHE A 71 -0.01 23.02 12.07
C PHE A 71 -0.66 21.73 12.60
N THR A 72 -1.99 21.70 12.69
CA THR A 72 -2.74 20.56 13.20
C THR A 72 -2.56 19.32 12.32
N MET A 73 -2.59 19.50 10.99
CA MET A 73 -2.29 18.42 10.04
C MET A 73 -0.90 17.83 10.27
N ARG A 74 0.11 18.69 10.39
CA ARG A 74 1.51 18.27 10.47
C ARG A 74 1.85 17.71 11.86
N HIS A 75 1.41 18.36 12.93
CA HIS A 75 1.69 17.95 14.30
C HIS A 75 0.90 16.69 14.70
N ASP A 76 -0.42 16.71 14.47
CA ASP A 76 -1.33 15.63 14.87
C ASP A 76 -1.43 14.54 13.78
N ARG A 77 -0.74 14.72 12.62
CA ARG A 77 -0.73 13.79 11.48
C ARG A 77 -2.13 13.42 11.00
N LEU A 78 -2.96 14.44 10.90
CA LEU A 78 -4.33 14.35 10.41
C LEU A 78 -4.38 14.70 8.93
N SER A 79 -5.32 14.11 8.20
CA SER A 79 -5.70 14.60 6.88
C SER A 79 -6.38 15.96 6.99
N PHE A 80 -6.44 16.71 5.89
CA PHE A 80 -7.10 18.02 5.88
C PHE A 80 -8.54 17.99 6.44
N PRO A 81 -9.43 17.05 6.02
CA PRO A 81 -10.76 16.96 6.61
C PRO A 81 -10.74 16.67 8.12
N GLU A 82 -9.88 15.78 8.57
CA GLU A 82 -9.76 15.42 9.99
C GLU A 82 -9.27 16.60 10.84
N ALA A 83 -8.31 17.38 10.33
CA ALA A 83 -7.81 18.56 11.01
C ALA A 83 -8.89 19.64 11.11
N VAL A 84 -9.61 19.89 10.01
CA VAL A 84 -10.72 20.85 9.98
C VAL A 84 -11.84 20.46 10.95
N GLU A 85 -12.24 19.20 10.99
CA GLU A 85 -13.25 18.71 11.94
C GLU A 85 -12.79 18.82 13.41
N SER A 86 -11.52 18.49 13.68
CA SER A 86 -10.94 18.59 15.02
C SER A 86 -10.94 20.05 15.52
N LEU A 87 -10.52 20.96 14.65
CA LEU A 87 -10.47 22.39 14.95
C LEU A 87 -11.88 23.01 15.05
N ALA A 88 -12.81 22.59 14.18
CA ALA A 88 -14.21 23.03 14.26
C ALA A 88 -14.85 22.66 15.60
N GLY A 89 -14.58 21.46 16.11
CA GLY A 89 -14.99 21.04 17.44
C GLY A 89 -14.41 21.92 18.55
N GLN A 90 -13.15 22.35 18.42
CA GLN A 90 -12.52 23.28 19.40
C GLN A 90 -13.07 24.70 19.30
N ALA A 91 -13.41 25.15 18.09
CA ALA A 91 -13.99 26.48 17.83
C ALA A 91 -15.49 26.56 18.15
N GLY A 92 -16.14 25.47 18.50
CA GLY A 92 -17.59 25.41 18.66
C GLY A 92 -18.36 25.61 17.34
N LEU A 93 -17.70 25.36 16.19
CA LEU A 93 -18.30 25.49 14.87
C LEU A 93 -18.87 24.15 14.41
N GLN A 94 -20.02 24.20 13.76
CA GLN A 94 -20.54 23.06 13.03
C GLN A 94 -19.95 23.05 11.63
N VAL A 95 -19.34 21.92 11.28
CA VAL A 95 -18.79 21.73 9.94
C VAL A 95 -19.93 21.78 8.92
N PRO A 96 -19.89 22.68 7.92
CA PRO A 96 -20.91 22.74 6.87
C PRO A 96 -20.95 21.41 6.11
N ARG A 97 -22.14 20.90 5.90
CA ARG A 97 -22.39 19.70 5.14
C ARG A 97 -23.35 20.05 4.03
N ASP A 98 -22.87 19.91 2.82
CA ASP A 98 -23.52 20.46 1.63
C ASP A 98 -24.83 19.76 1.26
N THR A 99 -25.13 18.57 1.85
CA THR A 99 -26.38 17.86 1.60
C THR A 99 -27.06 17.32 2.86
N PRO A 100 -28.41 17.21 2.87
CA PRO A 100 -29.15 16.55 3.95
C PRO A 100 -28.66 15.12 4.22
N VAL A 101 -28.23 14.40 3.17
CA VAL A 101 -27.69 13.03 3.23
C VAL A 101 -26.37 12.99 4.02
N ASP A 102 -25.48 13.96 3.83
CA ASP A 102 -24.22 14.02 4.58
C ASP A 102 -24.44 14.30 6.06
N LYS A 103 -25.43 15.13 6.39
CA LYS A 103 -25.82 15.42 7.78
C LYS A 103 -26.40 14.17 8.46
N GLU A 104 -27.33 13.49 7.82
CA GLU A 104 -27.94 12.26 8.34
C GLU A 104 -26.91 11.15 8.56
N ARG A 105 -26.01 10.97 7.60
CA ARG A 105 -24.89 10.02 7.72
C ARG A 105 -24.01 10.34 8.93
N PHE A 106 -23.66 11.60 9.12
CA PHE A 106 -22.81 12.01 10.24
C PHE A 106 -23.50 11.81 11.59
N ASP A 107 -24.77 12.20 11.69
CA ASP A 107 -25.52 12.02 12.93
C ASP A 107 -25.64 10.53 13.27
N LYS A 108 -25.82 9.67 12.26
CA LYS A 108 -25.79 8.22 12.40
C LYS A 108 -24.41 7.70 12.88
N GLU A 109 -23.32 8.13 12.24
CA GLU A 109 -21.96 7.73 12.64
C GLU A 109 -21.65 8.20 14.07
N LYS A 110 -22.05 9.41 14.43
CA LYS A 110 -21.91 9.95 15.79
C LYS A 110 -22.68 9.12 16.82
N ARG A 111 -23.92 8.75 16.49
CA ARG A 111 -24.75 7.91 17.37
C ARG A 111 -24.17 6.52 17.53
N LEU A 112 -23.66 5.90 16.45
CA LEU A 112 -22.99 4.60 16.50
C LEU A 112 -21.70 4.65 17.33
N ALA A 113 -20.92 5.76 17.25
CA ALA A 113 -19.73 5.94 18.09
C ALA A 113 -20.10 6.07 19.58
N GLN A 114 -21.19 6.77 19.91
CA GLN A 114 -21.72 6.85 21.27
C GLN A 114 -22.15 5.48 21.79
N LEU A 115 -22.82 4.66 20.97
CA LEU A 115 -23.20 3.30 21.29
C LEU A 115 -21.98 2.44 21.66
N LEU A 116 -20.92 2.49 20.84
CA LEU A 116 -19.69 1.74 21.11
C LEU A 116 -18.98 2.20 22.39
N GLU A 117 -18.98 3.50 22.66
CA GLU A 117 -18.46 4.05 23.91
C GLU A 117 -19.26 3.57 25.13
N ARG A 118 -20.60 3.55 25.05
CA ARG A 118 -21.46 3.02 26.13
C ARG A 118 -21.22 1.53 26.35
N ALA A 119 -21.07 0.76 25.27
CA ALA A 119 -20.72 -0.66 25.37
C ALA A 119 -19.34 -0.84 26.04
N THR A 120 -18.36 0.02 25.73
CA THR A 120 -17.04 -0.01 26.36
C THR A 120 -17.14 0.18 27.86
N VAL A 121 -17.81 1.24 28.30
CA VAL A 121 -18.01 1.51 29.74
C VAL A 121 -18.67 0.31 30.44
N TRP A 122 -19.69 -0.26 29.81
CA TRP A 122 -20.37 -1.41 30.39
C TRP A 122 -19.43 -2.64 30.49
N PHE A 123 -18.61 -2.93 29.49
CA PHE A 123 -17.64 -4.02 29.56
C PHE A 123 -16.57 -3.77 30.65
N GLU A 124 -16.12 -2.51 30.82
CA GLU A 124 -15.21 -2.11 31.90
C GLU A 124 -15.86 -2.40 33.28
N GLU A 125 -17.11 -2.01 33.48
CA GLU A 125 -17.86 -2.27 34.71
C GLU A 125 -17.99 -3.78 34.98
N GLN A 126 -18.30 -4.58 33.93
CA GLN A 126 -18.45 -6.06 34.09
C GLN A 126 -17.12 -6.72 34.47
N LEU A 127 -15.98 -6.21 34.07
CA LEU A 127 -14.67 -6.78 34.45
C LEU A 127 -14.41 -6.69 35.96
N PHE A 128 -14.82 -5.56 36.57
CA PHE A 128 -14.65 -5.34 38.01
C PHE A 128 -15.86 -5.83 38.85
N ALA A 129 -16.93 -6.27 38.20
CA ALA A 129 -18.08 -6.90 38.85
C ALA A 129 -17.78 -8.35 39.28
N PRO A 130 -18.61 -8.96 40.13
CA PRO A 130 -18.47 -10.39 40.52
C PRO A 130 -18.39 -11.33 39.32
N SER A 131 -19.11 -11.05 38.25
CA SER A 131 -19.12 -11.80 36.98
C SER A 131 -17.77 -11.82 36.26
N GLY A 132 -16.95 -10.80 36.44
CA GLY A 132 -15.65 -10.63 35.78
C GLY A 132 -14.45 -11.12 36.60
N ARG A 133 -14.65 -11.66 37.82
CA ARG A 133 -13.56 -12.05 38.73
C ARG A 133 -12.52 -12.96 38.07
N GLU A 134 -12.95 -13.94 37.33
CA GLU A 134 -12.06 -14.88 36.65
C GLU A 134 -11.26 -14.19 35.54
N ALA A 135 -11.91 -13.35 34.72
CA ALA A 135 -11.29 -12.55 33.67
C ALA A 135 -10.26 -11.55 34.23
N LEU A 136 -10.59 -10.90 35.35
CA LEU A 136 -9.66 -9.98 36.03
C LEU A 136 -8.45 -10.73 36.60
N SER A 137 -8.70 -11.92 37.23
CA SER A 137 -7.61 -12.80 37.71
C SER A 137 -6.70 -13.28 36.57
N TYR A 138 -7.28 -13.62 35.41
CA TYR A 138 -6.52 -13.96 34.21
C TYR A 138 -5.61 -12.79 33.74
N LEU A 139 -6.15 -11.59 33.65
CA LEU A 139 -5.36 -10.41 33.22
C LEU A 139 -4.22 -10.11 34.20
N ARG A 140 -4.48 -10.17 35.51
CA ARG A 140 -3.44 -10.00 36.53
C ARG A 140 -2.41 -11.14 36.51
N GLY A 141 -2.83 -12.39 36.25
CA GLY A 141 -1.94 -13.53 36.02
C GLY A 141 -1.04 -13.39 34.78
N ARG A 142 -1.48 -12.61 33.78
CA ARG A 142 -0.65 -12.22 32.64
C ARG A 142 0.25 -11.03 32.94
N GLY A 143 0.31 -10.55 34.17
CA GLY A 143 1.21 -9.49 34.62
C GLY A 143 0.67 -8.07 34.45
N LEU A 144 -0.62 -7.88 34.10
CA LEU A 144 -1.21 -6.55 33.97
C LEU A 144 -1.59 -5.96 35.34
N SER A 145 -1.15 -4.74 35.58
CA SER A 145 -1.62 -3.95 36.71
C SER A 145 -3.05 -3.43 36.48
N ASP A 146 -3.75 -3.10 37.55
CA ASP A 146 -5.09 -2.48 37.45
C ASP A 146 -5.04 -1.15 36.70
N ASP A 147 -3.95 -0.39 36.81
CA ASP A 147 -3.75 0.85 36.07
C ASP A 147 -3.59 0.59 34.56
N ALA A 148 -2.85 -0.47 34.18
CA ALA A 148 -2.76 -0.92 32.81
C ALA A 148 -4.13 -1.36 32.25
N ILE A 149 -4.87 -2.18 33.02
CA ILE A 149 -6.22 -2.62 32.66
C ILE A 149 -7.14 -1.41 32.38
N ARG A 150 -7.14 -0.40 33.25
CA ARG A 150 -7.92 0.83 33.08
C ARG A 150 -7.42 1.69 31.91
N ARG A 151 -6.10 1.87 31.76
CA ARG A 151 -5.50 2.66 30.68
C ARG A 151 -5.82 2.09 29.30
N PHE A 152 -5.86 0.76 29.17
CA PHE A 152 -6.25 0.06 27.94
C PHE A 152 -7.76 -0.17 27.84
N ARG A 153 -8.52 0.27 28.86
CA ARG A 153 -9.98 0.15 28.92
C ARG A 153 -10.48 -1.30 28.74
N LEU A 154 -9.70 -2.25 29.28
CA LEU A 154 -10.04 -3.67 29.15
C LEU A 154 -11.36 -3.97 29.87
N GLY A 155 -12.17 -4.81 29.26
CA GLY A 155 -13.49 -5.17 29.76
C GLY A 155 -13.74 -6.66 29.79
N TYR A 156 -14.92 -7.03 30.21
CA TYR A 156 -15.40 -8.40 30.18
C TYR A 156 -16.82 -8.46 29.62
N ALA A 157 -17.04 -9.37 28.68
CA ALA A 157 -18.37 -9.74 28.21
C ALA A 157 -18.83 -11.01 28.95
N PRO A 158 -19.82 -10.92 29.85
CA PRO A 158 -20.37 -12.06 30.56
C PRO A 158 -20.95 -13.13 29.63
N ASN A 159 -21.13 -14.33 30.12
CA ASN A 159 -21.73 -15.42 29.34
C ASN A 159 -23.24 -15.24 29.09
N ASP A 160 -23.90 -14.32 29.81
CA ASP A 160 -25.30 -13.95 29.55
C ASP A 160 -25.42 -13.21 28.20
N GLY A 161 -25.91 -13.92 27.19
CA GLY A 161 -26.09 -13.40 25.83
C GLY A 161 -27.09 -12.24 25.69
N GLN A 162 -27.84 -11.92 26.75
CA GLN A 162 -28.87 -10.87 26.74
C GLN A 162 -28.48 -9.65 27.59
N ALA A 163 -27.48 -9.76 28.46
CA ALA A 163 -27.16 -8.71 29.43
C ALA A 163 -26.79 -7.37 28.76
N LEU A 164 -25.89 -7.38 27.79
CA LEU A 164 -25.52 -6.17 27.03
C LEU A 164 -26.70 -5.59 26.25
N ILE A 165 -27.47 -6.47 25.59
CA ILE A 165 -28.64 -6.08 24.79
C ILE A 165 -29.66 -5.37 25.69
N ARG A 166 -30.05 -5.99 26.83
CA ARG A 166 -30.98 -5.35 27.79
C ARG A 166 -30.49 -4.00 28.27
N LYS A 167 -29.18 -3.89 28.57
CA LYS A 167 -28.59 -2.63 29.03
C LYS A 167 -28.69 -1.54 27.97
N LEU A 168 -28.24 -1.81 26.75
CA LEU A 168 -28.19 -0.80 25.70
C LEU A 168 -29.60 -0.44 25.19
N THR A 169 -30.52 -1.38 25.09
CA THR A 169 -31.90 -1.09 24.71
C THR A 169 -32.65 -0.30 25.79
N SER A 170 -32.31 -0.46 27.08
CA SER A 170 -32.86 0.39 28.15
C SER A 170 -32.34 1.85 28.10
N GLU A 171 -31.27 2.11 27.34
CA GLU A 171 -30.70 3.43 27.08
C GLU A 171 -31.10 3.98 25.67
N ASP A 172 -32.21 3.49 25.13
CA ASP A 172 -32.81 3.94 23.85
C ASP A 172 -31.99 3.62 22.58
N TYR A 173 -31.07 2.64 22.64
CA TYR A 173 -30.43 2.14 21.42
C TYR A 173 -31.27 1.04 20.77
N LYS A 174 -31.39 1.10 19.43
CA LYS A 174 -32.19 0.15 18.66
C LYS A 174 -31.40 -1.13 18.36
N MET A 175 -32.11 -2.25 18.21
CA MET A 175 -31.47 -3.54 17.88
C MET A 175 -30.69 -3.48 16.56
N GLU A 176 -31.20 -2.76 15.55
CA GLU A 176 -30.53 -2.57 14.27
C GLU A 176 -29.20 -1.85 14.42
N GLU A 177 -29.08 -0.90 15.39
CA GLU A 177 -27.84 -0.21 15.67
C GLU A 177 -26.82 -1.16 16.32
N LEU A 178 -27.27 -2.02 17.26
CA LEU A 178 -26.41 -3.00 17.91
C LEU A 178 -25.88 -4.04 16.89
N ILE A 179 -26.73 -4.51 16.00
CA ILE A 179 -26.34 -5.40 14.90
C ILE A 179 -25.38 -4.69 13.95
N GLY A 180 -25.70 -3.44 13.59
CA GLY A 180 -24.94 -2.62 12.65
C GLY A 180 -23.51 -2.31 13.08
N VAL A 181 -23.17 -2.42 14.38
CA VAL A 181 -21.80 -2.27 14.91
C VAL A 181 -21.23 -3.59 15.47
N GLY A 182 -21.90 -4.70 15.22
CA GLY A 182 -21.42 -6.03 15.63
C GLY A 182 -21.43 -6.28 17.14
N LEU A 183 -22.33 -5.63 17.91
CA LEU A 183 -22.56 -5.92 19.33
C LEU A 183 -23.59 -7.01 19.55
N ALA A 184 -24.51 -7.19 18.61
CA ALA A 184 -25.53 -8.24 18.61
C ALA A 184 -25.54 -9.00 17.30
N LYS A 185 -25.96 -10.26 17.34
CA LYS A 185 -26.18 -11.14 16.19
C LYS A 185 -27.55 -11.82 16.31
N LYS A 186 -28.20 -12.04 15.16
CA LYS A 186 -29.43 -12.85 15.09
C LYS A 186 -29.05 -14.33 15.02
N SER A 187 -29.72 -15.18 15.78
CA SER A 187 -29.59 -16.64 15.68
C SER A 187 -30.20 -17.12 14.35
N GLU A 188 -29.53 -18.01 13.67
CA GLU A 188 -30.04 -18.64 12.44
C GLU A 188 -31.18 -19.62 12.72
N ASP A 189 -31.10 -20.33 13.87
CA ASP A 189 -32.04 -21.39 14.26
C ASP A 189 -33.23 -20.89 15.09
N ARG A 190 -33.04 -19.78 15.80
CA ARG A 190 -34.02 -19.29 16.77
C ARG A 190 -34.26 -17.82 16.52
N ASN A 191 -35.21 -17.33 15.97
CA ASN A 191 -35.48 -15.92 15.68
C ASN A 191 -35.19 -14.93 16.87
N GLU A 192 -34.12 -15.19 17.62
CA GLU A 192 -33.66 -14.47 18.81
C GLU A 192 -32.33 -13.73 18.52
N PHE A 193 -32.14 -12.61 19.19
CA PHE A 193 -30.88 -11.87 19.16
C PHE A 193 -30.05 -12.21 20.37
N TYR A 194 -28.72 -12.23 20.21
CA TYR A 194 -27.78 -12.46 21.29
C TYR A 194 -26.54 -11.59 21.15
N SER A 195 -25.87 -11.28 22.26
CA SER A 195 -24.62 -10.51 22.29
C SER A 195 -23.54 -11.24 21.51
N PHE A 196 -22.87 -10.52 20.60
CA PHE A 196 -21.82 -11.08 19.75
C PHE A 196 -20.63 -11.60 20.57
N PHE A 197 -20.24 -10.85 21.60
CA PHE A 197 -19.21 -11.27 22.55
C PHE A 197 -19.85 -11.91 23.79
N ARG A 198 -19.37 -13.09 24.15
CA ARG A 198 -19.84 -13.84 25.33
C ARG A 198 -18.65 -14.58 25.95
N ASN A 199 -18.57 -14.56 27.29
CA ASN A 199 -17.48 -15.15 28.05
C ASN A 199 -16.09 -14.77 27.51
N ARG A 200 -15.86 -13.46 27.32
CA ARG A 200 -14.62 -12.97 26.71
C ARG A 200 -14.06 -11.74 27.43
N VAL A 201 -12.74 -11.73 27.61
CA VAL A 201 -12.02 -10.48 27.86
C VAL A 201 -12.12 -9.60 26.62
N ILE A 202 -12.47 -8.33 26.82
CA ILE A 202 -12.71 -7.37 25.73
C ILE A 202 -11.55 -6.39 25.64
N PHE A 203 -11.07 -6.18 24.41
CA PHE A 203 -10.05 -5.23 24.02
C PHE A 203 -10.69 -4.16 23.12
N PRO A 204 -10.97 -2.96 23.63
CA PRO A 204 -11.53 -1.88 22.81
C PRO A 204 -10.53 -1.42 21.75
N VAL A 205 -10.99 -1.29 20.51
CA VAL A 205 -10.19 -0.88 19.37
C VAL A 205 -10.51 0.57 19.02
N GLY A 206 -9.53 1.44 19.16
CA GLY A 206 -9.65 2.86 18.85
C GLY A 206 -9.23 3.20 17.43
N ASP A 207 -9.91 4.17 16.81
CA ASP A 207 -9.47 4.79 15.57
C ASP A 207 -8.21 5.66 15.75
N ARG A 208 -7.74 6.34 14.70
CA ARG A 208 -6.57 7.25 14.76
C ARG A 208 -6.75 8.42 15.73
N ARG A 209 -7.98 8.77 16.11
CA ARG A 209 -8.32 9.80 17.08
C ARG A 209 -8.52 9.24 18.50
N GLY A 210 -8.47 7.93 18.66
CA GLY A 210 -8.70 7.22 19.92
C GLY A 210 -10.17 6.95 20.24
N ARG A 211 -11.12 7.26 19.33
CA ARG A 211 -12.54 6.92 19.51
C ARG A 211 -12.70 5.41 19.32
N ILE A 212 -13.44 4.76 20.23
CA ILE A 212 -13.68 3.33 20.11
C ILE A 212 -14.59 3.06 18.90
N VAL A 213 -14.14 2.18 18.02
CA VAL A 213 -14.83 1.82 16.78
C VAL A 213 -15.06 0.31 16.64
N ALA A 214 -14.44 -0.53 17.47
CA ALA A 214 -14.60 -1.99 17.43
C ALA A 214 -14.12 -2.64 18.72
N PHE A 215 -14.25 -3.95 18.82
CA PHE A 215 -13.75 -4.75 19.91
C PHE A 215 -13.04 -6.01 19.43
N GLY A 216 -12.00 -6.41 20.14
CA GLY A 216 -11.48 -7.76 20.14
C GLY A 216 -11.94 -8.51 21.40
N GLY A 217 -12.21 -9.79 21.30
CA GLY A 217 -12.64 -10.60 22.42
C GLY A 217 -11.86 -11.90 22.55
N ARG A 218 -11.11 -12.10 23.65
CA ARG A 218 -10.44 -13.36 23.97
C ARG A 218 -11.33 -14.22 24.83
N VAL A 219 -11.61 -15.45 24.41
CA VAL A 219 -12.47 -16.37 25.17
C VAL A 219 -11.83 -16.77 26.51
N MET A 220 -12.64 -16.88 27.54
CA MET A 220 -12.27 -17.50 28.81
C MET A 220 -12.50 -18.99 28.73
N GLY A 221 -11.51 -19.80 29.14
CA GLY A 221 -11.52 -21.27 28.99
C GLY A 221 -11.18 -21.73 27.56
N ASP A 222 -11.67 -22.95 27.22
CA ASP A 222 -11.30 -23.69 25.98
C ASP A 222 -12.23 -23.44 24.78
N GLY A 223 -12.96 -22.33 24.78
CA GLY A 223 -13.88 -22.01 23.70
C GLY A 223 -13.17 -21.57 22.40
N GLU A 224 -13.76 -21.87 21.25
CA GLU A 224 -13.29 -21.44 19.94
C GLU A 224 -14.25 -20.41 19.31
N PRO A 225 -13.74 -19.46 18.51
CA PRO A 225 -12.32 -19.15 18.29
C PRO A 225 -11.70 -18.46 19.52
N LYS A 226 -10.40 -18.71 19.77
CA LYS A 226 -9.65 -18.11 20.89
C LYS A 226 -9.75 -16.58 20.89
N TYR A 227 -9.61 -15.95 19.73
CA TYR A 227 -9.84 -14.51 19.52
C TYR A 227 -10.95 -14.29 18.51
N LEU A 228 -11.86 -13.38 18.84
CA LEU A 228 -12.99 -12.96 18.01
C LEU A 228 -12.93 -11.43 17.88
N ASN A 229 -12.99 -10.91 16.67
CA ASN A 229 -13.01 -9.47 16.42
C ASN A 229 -14.38 -9.05 15.90
N SER A 230 -14.75 -7.78 16.12
CA SER A 230 -15.94 -7.20 15.51
C SER A 230 -15.96 -7.45 14.00
N PRO A 231 -17.11 -7.73 13.40
CA PRO A 231 -17.26 -7.72 11.96
C PRO A 231 -17.00 -6.32 11.39
N ASP A 232 -16.73 -6.23 10.10
CA ASP A 232 -16.63 -4.94 9.43
C ASP A 232 -17.97 -4.21 9.47
N HIS A 233 -17.94 -2.89 9.65
CA HIS A 233 -19.13 -2.04 9.71
C HIS A 233 -18.76 -0.58 9.38
N PRO A 234 -19.73 0.36 9.23
CA PRO A 234 -19.45 1.71 8.73
C PRO A 234 -18.34 2.50 9.44
N LEU A 235 -18.07 2.24 10.73
CA LEU A 235 -16.99 2.88 11.48
C LEU A 235 -15.71 2.06 11.54
N PHE A 236 -15.71 0.81 11.08
CA PHE A 236 -14.60 -0.12 11.28
C PHE A 236 -14.39 -1.08 10.12
N HIS A 237 -13.19 -1.09 9.59
CA HIS A 237 -12.68 -2.07 8.64
C HIS A 237 -11.38 -2.67 9.18
N LYS A 238 -11.43 -3.95 9.57
CA LYS A 238 -10.29 -4.64 10.20
C LYS A 238 -9.00 -4.61 9.35
N GLY A 239 -9.13 -4.60 8.03
CA GLY A 239 -8.00 -4.51 7.10
C GLY A 239 -7.41 -3.11 6.94
N LYS A 240 -8.04 -2.05 7.51
CA LYS A 240 -7.60 -0.66 7.37
C LYS A 240 -7.17 -0.02 8.68
N LEU A 241 -7.29 -0.74 9.79
CA LEU A 241 -6.99 -0.23 11.12
C LEU A 241 -6.02 -1.16 11.84
N LEU A 242 -5.25 -0.59 12.77
CA LEU A 242 -4.34 -1.32 13.67
C LEU A 242 -4.73 -1.05 15.12
N TYR A 243 -4.69 -2.07 15.97
CA TYR A 243 -4.79 -1.88 17.42
C TYR A 243 -3.62 -1.03 17.92
N GLY A 244 -3.88 -0.07 18.77
CA GLY A 244 -2.84 0.82 19.32
C GLY A 244 -2.47 2.01 18.43
N VAL A 245 -3.06 2.18 17.23
CA VAL A 245 -2.69 3.21 16.25
C VAL A 245 -2.73 4.64 16.79
N SER A 246 -3.69 4.96 17.64
CA SER A 246 -3.82 6.29 18.28
C SER A 246 -2.61 6.61 19.18
N ARG A 247 -2.15 5.63 19.97
CA ARG A 247 -0.95 5.75 20.83
C ARG A 247 0.31 5.84 19.99
N ALA A 248 0.45 4.98 18.97
CA ALA A 248 1.61 4.98 18.09
C ALA A 248 1.79 6.32 17.39
N ARG A 249 0.70 6.98 16.98
CA ARG A 249 0.74 8.33 16.40
C ARG A 249 1.38 9.34 17.35
N THR A 250 1.02 9.31 18.63
CA THR A 250 1.60 10.20 19.66
C THR A 250 3.05 9.81 19.98
N ALA A 251 3.35 8.51 20.04
CA ALA A 251 4.67 7.97 20.36
C ALA A 251 5.76 8.38 19.36
N ILE A 252 5.42 8.47 18.09
CA ILE A 252 6.36 8.93 17.05
C ILE A 252 6.81 10.36 17.29
N ASN A 253 5.93 11.24 17.74
CA ASN A 253 6.28 12.62 18.12
C ASN A 253 7.23 12.67 19.33
N GLN A 254 7.23 11.62 20.15
CA GLN A 254 8.13 11.42 21.28
C GLN A 254 9.37 10.58 20.92
N ASN A 255 9.65 10.46 19.64
CA ASN A 255 10.80 9.70 19.15
C ASN A 255 10.77 8.19 19.45
N GLN A 256 9.59 7.59 19.65
CA GLN A 256 9.46 6.14 19.80
C GLN A 256 9.36 5.43 18.43
N PRO A 257 9.94 4.23 18.27
CA PRO A 257 9.76 3.46 17.03
C PRO A 257 8.33 2.91 16.92
N ILE A 258 7.87 2.69 15.69
CA ILE A 258 6.68 1.86 15.44
C ILE A 258 7.12 0.39 15.49
N ILE A 259 6.45 -0.39 16.32
CA ILE A 259 6.67 -1.84 16.45
C ILE A 259 5.35 -2.55 16.13
N VAL A 260 5.35 -3.37 15.10
CA VAL A 260 4.18 -4.17 14.70
C VAL A 260 4.34 -5.57 15.26
N VAL A 261 3.38 -6.02 16.04
CA VAL A 261 3.33 -7.36 16.66
C VAL A 261 2.04 -8.08 16.27
N GLU A 262 1.85 -9.35 16.70
CA GLU A 262 0.73 -10.15 16.22
C GLU A 262 -0.57 -9.95 17.01
N GLY A 263 -0.49 -9.68 18.32
CA GLY A 263 -1.64 -9.71 19.21
C GLY A 263 -1.86 -8.51 20.11
N TYR A 264 -3.04 -8.47 20.72
CA TYR A 264 -3.43 -7.43 21.68
C TYR A 264 -2.53 -7.42 22.92
N MET A 265 -2.22 -8.61 23.46
CA MET A 265 -1.42 -8.74 24.68
C MET A 265 0.01 -8.26 24.45
N ASP A 266 0.59 -8.55 23.27
CA ASP A 266 1.94 -8.11 22.91
C ASP A 266 2.03 -6.59 22.84
N VAL A 267 1.00 -5.94 22.23
CA VAL A 267 0.93 -4.46 22.22
C VAL A 267 0.89 -3.92 23.65
N ILE A 268 0.06 -4.50 24.51
CA ILE A 268 -0.08 -4.05 25.89
C ILE A 268 1.25 -4.22 26.65
N ALA A 269 1.87 -5.40 26.55
CA ALA A 269 3.14 -5.70 27.21
C ALA A 269 4.27 -4.75 26.75
N LEU A 270 4.37 -4.49 25.44
CA LEU A 270 5.33 -3.55 24.90
C LEU A 270 5.11 -2.12 25.40
N VAL A 271 3.86 -1.65 25.40
CA VAL A 271 3.53 -0.30 25.89
C VAL A 271 3.85 -0.17 27.39
N GLU A 272 3.56 -1.19 28.21
CA GLU A 272 3.92 -1.21 29.63
C GLU A 272 5.44 -1.19 29.83
N ALA A 273 6.20 -1.85 28.93
CA ALA A 273 7.65 -1.81 28.94
C ALA A 273 8.25 -0.49 28.40
N GLY A 274 7.38 0.45 27.96
CA GLY A 274 7.80 1.79 27.50
C GLY A 274 7.92 1.92 25.98
N TYR A 275 7.41 0.98 25.18
CA TYR A 275 7.37 1.07 23.71
C TYR A 275 5.98 1.52 23.24
N SER A 276 5.69 2.81 23.42
CA SER A 276 4.36 3.38 23.14
C SER A 276 3.93 3.29 21.67
N GLY A 277 4.88 3.04 20.75
CA GLY A 277 4.63 2.89 19.31
C GLY A 277 4.21 1.47 18.89
N ALA A 278 3.91 0.57 19.83
CA ALA A 278 3.47 -0.79 19.53
C ALA A 278 2.05 -0.81 18.95
N VAL A 279 1.86 -1.59 17.88
CA VAL A 279 0.57 -1.80 17.18
C VAL A 279 0.42 -3.26 16.74
N ALA A 280 -0.82 -3.70 16.49
CA ALA A 280 -1.09 -5.04 15.95
C ALA A 280 -2.22 -5.03 14.90
N PRO A 281 -2.20 -5.90 13.89
CA PRO A 281 -3.33 -6.15 13.01
C PRO A 281 -4.45 -6.87 13.77
N LEU A 282 -5.66 -6.84 13.23
CA LEU A 282 -6.88 -7.28 13.91
C LEU A 282 -7.34 -8.65 13.39
N GLY A 283 -6.62 -9.71 13.76
CA GLY A 283 -6.98 -11.09 13.43
C GLY A 283 -6.77 -11.47 11.96
N THR A 284 -6.01 -10.66 11.22
CA THR A 284 -5.59 -10.93 9.84
C THR A 284 -4.09 -10.69 9.72
N ALA A 285 -3.45 -11.30 8.72
CA ALA A 285 -2.10 -10.88 8.37
C ALA A 285 -2.09 -9.41 7.92
N LEU A 286 -1.00 -8.70 8.21
CA LEU A 286 -0.83 -7.28 7.87
C LEU A 286 -1.19 -7.00 6.41
N THR A 287 -2.12 -6.07 6.17
CA THR A 287 -2.63 -5.72 4.83
C THR A 287 -1.83 -4.57 4.22
N GLU A 288 -2.00 -4.33 2.91
CA GLU A 288 -1.39 -3.18 2.22
C GLU A 288 -1.91 -1.85 2.78
N ASP A 289 -3.22 -1.72 3.04
CA ASP A 289 -3.80 -0.53 3.66
C ASP A 289 -3.19 -0.25 5.05
N GLN A 290 -2.94 -1.29 5.84
CA GLN A 290 -2.29 -1.16 7.15
C GLN A 290 -0.81 -0.76 7.01
N LEU A 291 -0.08 -1.27 6.02
CA LEU A 291 1.27 -0.83 5.71
C LEU A 291 1.32 0.65 5.31
N VAL A 292 0.42 1.06 4.41
CA VAL A 292 0.28 2.48 4.03
C VAL A 292 -0.07 3.35 5.24
N LEU A 293 -0.93 2.84 6.14
CA LEU A 293 -1.26 3.52 7.39
C LEU A 293 -0.03 3.72 8.27
N LEU A 294 0.82 2.70 8.44
CA LEU A 294 2.06 2.79 9.23
C LEU A 294 2.99 3.88 8.69
N TRP A 295 3.22 3.91 7.38
CA TRP A 295 4.08 4.94 6.76
C TRP A 295 3.48 6.34 6.85
N LYS A 296 2.14 6.49 6.80
CA LYS A 296 1.45 7.77 7.03
C LYS A 296 1.57 8.28 8.47
N LEU A 297 1.89 7.43 9.42
CA LEU A 297 2.19 7.85 10.79
C LEU A 297 3.59 8.47 10.93
N LEU A 298 4.51 8.16 10.03
CA LEU A 298 5.88 8.68 10.08
C LEU A 298 5.92 10.19 9.80
N PRO A 299 6.96 10.90 10.26
CA PRO A 299 7.19 12.28 9.86
C PRO A 299 7.32 12.39 8.34
N PRO A 300 6.94 13.52 7.73
CA PRO A 300 7.29 13.82 6.35
C PRO A 300 8.81 13.71 6.14
N GLU A 301 9.25 13.33 4.93
CA GLU A 301 10.68 13.06 4.65
C GLU A 301 11.58 14.24 4.97
N ASP A 302 11.14 15.46 4.63
CA ASP A 302 11.81 16.73 4.89
C ASP A 302 11.98 17.06 6.39
N ALA A 303 11.17 16.42 7.24
CA ALA A 303 11.20 16.60 8.69
C ALA A 303 11.87 15.44 9.43
N ARG A 304 12.42 14.45 8.72
CA ARG A 304 13.14 13.32 9.33
C ARG A 304 14.57 13.69 9.66
N ASP A 305 15.02 13.30 10.86
CA ASP A 305 16.43 13.36 11.22
C ASP A 305 17.21 12.30 10.42
N PRO A 306 18.18 12.69 9.56
CA PRO A 306 18.94 11.74 8.75
C PRO A 306 19.72 10.70 9.57
N ALA A 307 20.04 11.02 10.83
CA ALA A 307 20.75 10.10 11.73
C ALA A 307 19.86 9.00 12.32
N ARG A 308 18.55 9.04 12.04
CA ARG A 308 17.56 8.15 12.64
C ARG A 308 16.83 7.30 11.61
N ASP A 309 16.72 6.01 11.93
CA ASP A 309 15.88 5.08 11.19
C ASP A 309 14.42 5.14 11.68
N TYR A 310 13.52 5.56 10.80
CA TYR A 310 12.07 5.65 11.07
C TYR A 310 11.30 4.44 10.55
N SER A 311 11.99 3.43 10.01
CA SER A 311 11.34 2.24 9.45
C SER A 311 10.54 1.51 10.52
N PRO A 312 9.24 1.21 10.30
CA PRO A 312 8.48 0.36 11.20
C PRO A 312 9.15 -1.02 11.34
N ILE A 313 9.21 -1.51 12.58
CA ILE A 313 9.80 -2.82 12.89
C ILE A 313 8.69 -3.83 13.03
N LEU A 314 8.65 -4.84 12.16
CA LEU A 314 7.74 -5.97 12.27
C LEU A 314 8.41 -7.04 13.15
N CYS A 315 7.82 -7.29 14.32
CA CYS A 315 8.32 -8.25 15.29
C CYS A 315 7.35 -9.44 15.35
N PHE A 316 7.75 -10.55 14.76
CA PHE A 316 6.96 -11.77 14.67
C PHE A 316 7.33 -12.76 15.76
N ASP A 317 6.38 -13.63 16.12
CA ASP A 317 6.59 -14.71 17.05
C ASP A 317 7.73 -15.64 16.60
N GLY A 318 8.43 -16.24 17.56
CA GLY A 318 9.60 -17.08 17.29
C GLY A 318 9.28 -18.49 16.75
N ASP A 319 8.01 -18.76 16.43
CA ASP A 319 7.54 -20.05 15.95
C ASP A 319 7.39 -20.10 14.41
N ASN A 320 7.05 -21.30 13.90
CA ASN A 320 6.83 -21.49 12.46
C ASN A 320 5.64 -20.68 11.89
N ALA A 321 4.67 -20.30 12.72
CA ALA A 321 3.54 -19.48 12.28
C ALA A 321 4.00 -18.02 12.08
N GLY A 322 4.77 -17.48 13.03
CA GLY A 322 5.38 -16.17 12.94
C GLY A 322 6.35 -16.04 11.74
N LEU A 323 7.19 -17.06 11.47
CA LEU A 323 8.04 -17.07 10.28
C LEU A 323 7.23 -17.01 8.97
N ARG A 324 6.11 -17.74 8.89
CA ARG A 324 5.20 -17.65 7.75
C ARG A 324 4.49 -16.30 7.66
N ALA A 325 4.15 -15.69 8.80
CA ALA A 325 3.55 -14.36 8.85
C ALA A 325 4.56 -13.29 8.39
N ALA A 326 5.82 -13.40 8.82
CA ALA A 326 6.92 -12.57 8.34
C ALA A 326 7.08 -12.65 6.81
N ALA A 327 7.17 -13.88 6.27
CA ALA A 327 7.30 -14.10 4.84
C ALA A 327 6.14 -13.48 4.05
N ARG A 328 4.89 -13.68 4.49
CA ARG A 328 3.71 -13.07 3.84
C ARG A 328 3.75 -11.53 3.89
N SER A 329 4.18 -10.96 5.01
CA SER A 329 4.30 -9.51 5.16
C SER A 329 5.38 -8.93 4.24
N ILE A 330 6.54 -9.59 4.13
CA ILE A 330 7.62 -9.20 3.22
C ILE A 330 7.11 -9.22 1.77
N GLU A 331 6.41 -10.28 1.35
CA GLU A 331 5.84 -10.38 0.00
C GLU A 331 4.87 -9.24 -0.34
N ARG A 332 4.10 -8.75 0.64
CA ARG A 332 3.19 -7.61 0.49
C ARG A 332 3.92 -6.27 0.46
N VAL A 333 5.00 -6.12 1.21
CA VAL A 333 5.78 -4.89 1.26
C VAL A 333 6.58 -4.66 -0.03
N ILE A 334 7.11 -5.72 -0.66
CA ILE A 334 7.98 -5.63 -1.84
C ILE A 334 7.45 -4.70 -2.94
N PRO A 335 6.19 -4.81 -3.42
CA PRO A 335 5.67 -3.91 -4.45
C PRO A 335 5.57 -2.44 -4.02
N LEU A 336 5.42 -2.20 -2.72
CA LEU A 336 5.17 -0.88 -2.13
C LEU A 336 6.46 -0.16 -1.71
N LEU A 337 7.63 -0.81 -1.82
CA LEU A 337 8.91 -0.24 -1.41
C LEU A 337 9.26 1.05 -2.16
N SER A 338 9.66 2.06 -1.41
CA SER A 338 10.23 3.31 -1.92
C SER A 338 11.36 3.79 -0.98
N SER A 339 11.99 4.92 -1.29
CA SER A 339 13.01 5.53 -0.41
C SER A 339 12.51 5.82 1.00
N ALA A 340 11.24 6.22 1.11
CA ALA A 340 10.59 6.59 2.38
C ALA A 340 9.72 5.49 2.99
N GLN A 341 9.40 4.45 2.23
CA GLN A 341 8.46 3.39 2.59
C GLN A 341 9.18 2.05 2.63
N THR A 342 9.76 1.75 3.75
CA THR A 342 10.44 0.49 4.04
C THR A 342 10.05 -0.02 5.42
N ILE A 343 10.48 -1.22 5.77
CA ILE A 343 10.30 -1.85 7.08
C ILE A 343 11.60 -2.56 7.49
N ARG A 344 11.66 -2.92 8.78
CA ARG A 344 12.67 -3.83 9.32
C ARG A 344 11.98 -5.04 9.93
N ILE A 345 12.65 -6.17 9.94
CA ILE A 345 12.13 -7.43 10.47
C ILE A 345 12.93 -7.81 11.72
N ALA A 346 12.25 -7.91 12.84
CA ALA A 346 12.78 -8.48 14.06
C ALA A 346 12.20 -9.90 14.26
N THR A 347 13.07 -10.85 14.59
CA THR A 347 12.66 -12.23 14.90
C THR A 347 13.00 -12.51 16.35
N LEU A 348 12.01 -12.99 17.10
CA LEU A 348 12.21 -13.38 18.48
C LEU A 348 13.03 -14.67 18.56
N THR A 349 13.99 -14.68 19.49
CA THR A 349 14.78 -15.87 19.81
C THR A 349 14.67 -16.16 21.30
N GLY A 350 14.37 -17.40 21.65
CA GLY A 350 14.29 -17.84 23.05
C GLY A 350 12.99 -17.52 23.81
N ALA A 351 12.04 -16.86 23.16
CA ALA A 351 10.69 -16.63 23.70
C ALA A 351 9.64 -16.87 22.62
N LYS A 352 8.40 -17.15 23.03
CA LYS A 352 7.31 -17.45 22.13
C LYS A 352 6.79 -16.19 21.45
N ASP A 353 6.52 -15.16 22.24
CA ASP A 353 5.95 -13.89 21.80
C ASP A 353 6.58 -12.71 22.59
N PRO A 354 6.36 -11.45 22.20
CA PRO A 354 6.92 -10.29 22.89
C PRO A 354 6.50 -10.16 24.35
N ASP A 355 5.28 -10.55 24.71
CA ASP A 355 4.77 -10.59 26.10
C ASP A 355 5.61 -11.54 26.96
N ASP A 356 5.83 -12.76 26.46
CA ASP A 356 6.69 -13.75 27.13
C ASP A 356 8.14 -13.25 27.27
N LEU A 357 8.71 -12.64 26.24
CA LEU A 357 10.09 -12.12 26.29
C LEU A 357 10.26 -11.05 27.37
N ILE A 358 9.34 -10.08 27.41
CA ILE A 358 9.38 -8.98 28.39
C ILE A 358 9.20 -9.54 29.81
N ARG A 359 8.28 -10.46 30.00
CA ARG A 359 7.99 -11.05 31.31
C ARG A 359 9.17 -11.90 31.84
N GLN A 360 9.85 -12.65 30.97
CA GLN A 360 10.94 -13.55 31.37
C GLN A 360 12.29 -12.83 31.48
N SER A 361 12.58 -11.90 30.56
CA SER A 361 13.91 -11.34 30.37
C SER A 361 13.97 -9.82 30.43
N GLY A 362 12.83 -9.16 30.60
CA GLY A 362 12.70 -7.72 30.77
C GLY A 362 12.93 -6.91 29.50
N LYS A 363 12.92 -5.58 29.68
CA LYS A 363 13.03 -4.60 28.59
C LYS A 363 14.35 -4.72 27.81
N SER A 364 15.47 -4.99 28.48
CA SER A 364 16.80 -5.08 27.85
C SER A 364 16.89 -6.17 26.77
N ALA A 365 16.19 -7.29 26.99
CA ALA A 365 16.11 -8.36 25.99
C ALA A 365 15.34 -7.90 24.74
N MET A 366 14.24 -7.17 24.93
CA MET A 366 13.49 -6.59 23.81
C MET A 366 14.28 -5.52 23.06
N ASP A 367 15.03 -4.66 23.77
CA ASP A 367 15.94 -3.70 23.14
C ASP A 367 16.97 -4.39 22.24
N ALA A 368 17.51 -5.53 22.68
CA ALA A 368 18.47 -6.31 21.87
C ALA A 368 17.82 -6.86 20.59
N VAL A 369 16.59 -7.40 20.68
CA VAL A 369 15.82 -7.88 19.53
C VAL A 369 15.55 -6.76 18.53
N LEU A 370 15.09 -5.60 19.00
CA LEU A 370 14.79 -4.46 18.15
C LEU A 370 16.04 -3.87 17.47
N LYS A 371 17.18 -3.85 18.16
CA LYS A 371 18.46 -3.42 17.58
C LYS A 371 18.95 -4.35 16.47
N GLN A 372 18.68 -5.64 16.59
CA GLN A 372 19.04 -6.66 15.59
C GLN A 372 18.03 -6.77 14.44
N ALA A 373 16.99 -5.93 14.42
CA ALA A 373 16.01 -5.94 13.34
C ALA A 373 16.68 -5.71 11.98
N LYS A 374 16.42 -6.63 11.03
CA LYS A 374 17.06 -6.71 9.73
C LYS A 374 16.38 -5.80 8.72
N PRO A 375 17.12 -5.12 7.84
CA PRO A 375 16.53 -4.36 6.73
C PRO A 375 15.88 -5.29 5.70
N MET A 376 15.03 -4.72 4.85
CA MET A 376 14.26 -5.48 3.85
C MET A 376 15.14 -6.33 2.92
N ILE A 377 16.32 -5.85 2.55
CA ILE A 377 17.22 -6.60 1.65
C ILE A 377 17.69 -7.92 2.27
N ASP A 378 17.95 -7.93 3.59
CA ASP A 378 18.35 -9.12 4.33
C ASP A 378 17.15 -10.07 4.49
N ALA A 379 15.98 -9.52 4.78
CA ALA A 379 14.75 -10.29 4.89
C ALA A 379 14.37 -10.98 3.56
N ILE A 380 14.47 -10.27 2.43
CA ILE A 380 14.26 -10.85 1.09
C ILE A 380 15.26 -11.98 0.80
N TRP A 381 16.52 -11.79 1.18
CA TRP A 381 17.54 -12.83 1.03
C TRP A 381 17.18 -14.08 1.82
N GLU A 382 16.84 -13.93 3.10
CA GLU A 382 16.52 -15.05 4.00
C GLU A 382 15.27 -15.82 3.58
N ILE A 383 14.18 -15.14 3.22
CA ILE A 383 12.97 -15.84 2.75
C ILE A 383 13.19 -16.54 1.40
N SER A 384 14.12 -16.03 0.59
CA SER A 384 14.45 -16.65 -0.68
C SER A 384 15.31 -17.90 -0.46
N LEU A 385 16.16 -17.87 0.55
CA LEU A 385 16.96 -19.02 0.98
C LEU A 385 16.06 -20.14 1.55
N ALA A 386 15.09 -19.80 2.42
CA ALA A 386 14.04 -20.68 2.95
C ALA A 386 14.51 -22.10 3.31
N GLY A 387 15.68 -22.24 3.98
CA GLY A 387 16.25 -23.53 4.36
C GLY A 387 16.79 -24.38 3.21
N ARG A 388 16.89 -23.84 2.00
CA ARG A 388 17.49 -24.52 0.85
C ARG A 388 18.99 -24.74 1.08
N PRO A 389 19.51 -25.95 0.92
CA PRO A 389 20.91 -26.25 1.28
C PRO A 389 21.93 -25.65 0.31
N LEU A 390 21.55 -25.19 -0.88
CA LEU A 390 22.38 -24.59 -1.96
C LEU A 390 23.61 -25.42 -2.33
N ARG A 391 23.50 -26.75 -2.24
CA ARG A 391 24.61 -27.68 -2.49
C ARG A 391 24.87 -27.90 -3.98
N THR A 392 23.78 -27.97 -4.77
CA THR A 392 23.86 -28.23 -6.21
C THR A 392 23.71 -26.95 -7.02
N PRO A 393 24.19 -26.93 -8.28
CA PRO A 393 23.95 -25.80 -9.20
C PRO A 393 22.47 -25.49 -9.39
N GLU A 394 21.60 -26.52 -9.43
CA GLU A 394 20.15 -26.38 -9.60
C GLU A 394 19.50 -25.70 -8.40
N GLU A 395 19.89 -26.07 -7.18
CA GLU A 395 19.42 -25.43 -5.95
C GLU A 395 19.83 -23.96 -5.91
N ARG A 396 21.07 -23.64 -6.28
CA ARG A 396 21.58 -22.27 -6.42
C ARG A 396 20.83 -21.51 -7.50
N GLY A 397 20.59 -22.12 -8.66
CA GLY A 397 19.81 -21.55 -9.76
C GLY A 397 18.39 -21.20 -9.32
N SER A 398 17.71 -22.12 -8.63
CA SER A 398 16.36 -21.92 -8.08
C SER A 398 16.32 -20.79 -7.04
N PHE A 399 17.30 -20.71 -6.14
CA PHE A 399 17.44 -19.61 -5.18
C PHE A 399 17.63 -18.26 -5.88
N ILE A 400 18.55 -18.17 -6.84
CA ILE A 400 18.82 -16.95 -7.60
C ILE A 400 17.58 -16.51 -8.38
N ALA A 401 16.84 -17.45 -8.99
CA ALA A 401 15.60 -17.15 -9.70
C ALA A 401 14.53 -16.58 -8.76
N ALA A 402 14.31 -17.22 -7.61
CA ALA A 402 13.35 -16.76 -6.60
C ALA A 402 13.69 -15.35 -6.06
N LEU A 403 14.98 -15.09 -5.83
CA LEU A 403 15.47 -13.80 -5.36
C LEU A 403 15.25 -12.69 -6.40
N LYS A 404 15.63 -12.96 -7.66
CA LYS A 404 15.42 -12.01 -8.78
C LYS A 404 13.94 -11.74 -9.03
N GLN A 405 13.09 -12.77 -8.96
CA GLN A 405 11.65 -12.64 -9.11
C GLN A 405 11.05 -11.71 -8.05
N ARG A 406 11.46 -11.83 -6.77
CA ARG A 406 11.00 -10.94 -5.71
C ARG A 406 11.40 -9.50 -5.97
N VAL A 407 12.67 -9.28 -6.27
CA VAL A 407 13.18 -7.91 -6.50
C VAL A 407 12.59 -7.26 -7.74
N SER A 408 12.25 -8.03 -8.78
CA SER A 408 11.58 -7.48 -9.96
C SER A 408 10.19 -6.89 -9.67
N ARG A 409 9.56 -7.27 -8.55
CA ARG A 409 8.25 -6.77 -8.11
C ARG A 409 8.32 -5.41 -7.38
N ILE A 410 9.51 -4.90 -7.06
CA ILE A 410 9.66 -3.56 -6.48
C ILE A 410 9.16 -2.53 -7.47
N GLY A 411 8.12 -1.75 -7.07
CA GLY A 411 7.45 -0.81 -7.96
C GLY A 411 8.32 0.39 -8.35
N ASN A 412 9.18 0.88 -7.46
CA ASN A 412 10.09 1.99 -7.72
C ASN A 412 11.31 1.53 -8.52
N ASP A 413 11.46 2.03 -9.75
CA ASP A 413 12.50 1.63 -10.70
C ASP A 413 13.93 1.88 -10.20
N ASN A 414 14.16 3.03 -9.57
CA ASN A 414 15.48 3.38 -9.06
C ASN A 414 15.86 2.48 -7.88
N LEU A 415 14.92 2.28 -6.95
CA LEU A 415 15.12 1.40 -5.82
C LEU A 415 15.32 -0.05 -6.26
N ARG A 416 14.54 -0.52 -7.24
CA ARG A 416 14.69 -1.86 -7.82
C ARG A 416 16.09 -2.10 -8.37
N LYS A 417 16.66 -1.12 -9.09
CA LYS A 417 18.06 -1.21 -9.59
C LYS A 417 19.05 -1.33 -8.45
N LEU A 418 18.92 -0.52 -7.39
CA LEU A 418 19.80 -0.58 -6.23
C LEU A 418 19.73 -1.95 -5.52
N TYR A 419 18.53 -2.51 -5.39
CA TYR A 419 18.34 -3.86 -4.85
C TYR A 419 18.96 -4.94 -5.75
N GLN A 420 18.84 -4.81 -7.06
CA GLN A 420 19.46 -5.73 -8.03
C GLN A 420 20.99 -5.71 -7.92
N ASP A 421 21.57 -4.51 -7.80
CA ASP A 421 23.03 -4.33 -7.65
C ASP A 421 23.55 -4.92 -6.34
N ASP A 422 22.84 -4.67 -5.22
CA ASP A 422 23.22 -5.21 -3.92
C ASP A 422 23.12 -6.75 -3.89
N ILE A 423 22.04 -7.30 -4.42
CA ILE A 423 21.88 -8.75 -4.55
C ILE A 423 22.97 -9.35 -5.43
N GLN A 424 23.34 -8.71 -6.53
CA GLN A 424 24.40 -9.20 -7.39
C GLN A 424 25.74 -9.25 -6.64
N LYS A 425 26.06 -8.23 -5.85
CA LYS A 425 27.27 -8.22 -4.99
C LYS A 425 27.23 -9.35 -3.95
N ARG A 426 26.08 -9.56 -3.30
CA ARG A 426 25.88 -10.63 -2.32
C ARG A 426 26.02 -12.02 -2.94
N LEU A 427 25.47 -12.24 -4.13
CA LEU A 427 25.61 -13.50 -4.87
C LEU A 427 27.06 -13.77 -5.26
N GLN A 428 27.80 -12.73 -5.69
CA GLN A 428 29.24 -12.84 -5.99
C GLN A 428 30.03 -13.22 -4.73
N ALA A 429 29.72 -12.60 -3.60
CA ALA A 429 30.39 -12.90 -2.32
C ALA A 429 30.05 -14.31 -1.82
N ALA A 430 28.76 -14.73 -1.90
CA ALA A 430 28.30 -16.02 -1.38
C ALA A 430 28.80 -17.22 -2.19
N PHE A 431 28.97 -17.08 -3.51
CA PHE A 431 29.33 -18.18 -4.39
C PHE A 431 30.73 -18.08 -4.97
N ASN A 432 31.57 -17.17 -4.48
CA ASN A 432 32.92 -16.89 -5.02
C ASN A 432 32.91 -16.79 -6.56
N TRP A 433 31.86 -16.23 -7.12
CA TRP A 433 31.70 -16.04 -8.55
C TRP A 433 32.50 -14.83 -9.02
N SER A 434 33.74 -14.75 -8.54
CA SER A 434 34.73 -13.87 -9.11
C SER A 434 35.18 -14.52 -10.42
N GLY A 435 34.65 -14.03 -11.53
CA GLY A 435 35.32 -14.16 -12.82
C GLY A 435 36.61 -13.34 -12.84
N LYS A 436 37.39 -13.36 -11.78
CA LYS A 436 38.81 -13.03 -11.80
C LYS A 436 39.54 -14.23 -12.35
N SER A 437 39.74 -14.21 -13.66
CA SER A 437 40.90 -14.85 -14.25
C SER A 437 42.09 -14.58 -13.34
N GLU A 438 42.60 -15.61 -12.68
CA GLU A 438 43.96 -15.63 -12.09
C GLU A 438 44.95 -15.53 -13.26
N ASN A 439 45.13 -14.31 -13.78
CA ASN A 439 46.15 -14.03 -14.77
C ASN A 439 46.74 -12.64 -14.59
N GLU A 440 47.07 -12.28 -13.32
CA GLU A 440 48.07 -11.23 -13.04
C GLU A 440 49.28 -11.89 -12.38
N GLY A 441 50.20 -12.35 -13.20
CA GLY A 441 51.49 -12.85 -12.69
C GLY A 441 52.24 -13.78 -13.62
N ARG A 442 52.26 -13.50 -14.93
CA ARG A 442 53.28 -14.06 -15.81
C ARG A 442 53.75 -13.04 -16.83
N SER A 443 54.99 -12.64 -16.62
CA SER A 443 55.85 -11.85 -17.49
C SER A 443 55.86 -12.36 -18.92
N PRO A 444 55.98 -11.52 -19.95
CA PRO A 444 55.93 -11.93 -21.34
C PRO A 444 57.21 -12.64 -21.76
N ASN A 445 57.11 -13.94 -22.09
CA ASN A 445 58.19 -14.59 -22.81
C ASN A 445 57.68 -15.11 -24.14
N ARG A 446 58.19 -14.50 -25.19
CA ARG A 446 58.42 -14.87 -26.59
C ARG A 446 57.59 -16.01 -27.24
N GLY A 447 56.85 -15.59 -28.24
CA GLY A 447 56.95 -16.22 -29.58
C GLY A 447 56.18 -17.51 -29.83
N SER A 448 54.92 -17.37 -30.27
CA SER A 448 54.48 -18.15 -31.40
C SER A 448 53.28 -17.43 -32.07
N TRP A 449 53.49 -16.99 -33.27
CA TRP A 449 52.49 -16.38 -34.13
C TRP A 449 51.41 -17.43 -34.45
N ARG A 450 50.14 -17.18 -33.99
CA ARG A 450 48.95 -17.87 -34.51
C ARG A 450 48.15 -16.86 -35.30
N PRO A 451 47.60 -17.22 -36.47
CA PRO A 451 46.75 -16.33 -37.24
C PRO A 451 45.49 -15.96 -36.45
N PRO A 452 44.96 -14.73 -36.61
CA PRO A 452 43.77 -14.30 -35.93
C PRO A 452 42.58 -15.19 -36.35
N GLN A 453 41.95 -15.84 -35.36
CA GLN A 453 40.63 -16.45 -35.56
C GLN A 453 39.60 -15.33 -35.81
N PRO A 454 38.63 -15.56 -36.73
CA PRO A 454 37.58 -14.59 -36.96
C PRO A 454 36.79 -14.35 -35.64
N PRO A 455 36.35 -13.12 -35.38
CA PRO A 455 35.61 -12.81 -34.18
C PRO A 455 34.35 -13.65 -34.10
N ILE A 456 34.19 -14.38 -32.97
CA ILE A 456 32.93 -15.05 -32.62
C ILE A 456 31.85 -13.97 -32.61
N PRO A 457 30.73 -14.10 -33.33
CA PRO A 457 29.66 -13.14 -33.28
C PRO A 457 29.22 -12.98 -31.83
N LEU A 458 29.33 -11.77 -31.30
CA LEU A 458 28.74 -11.40 -30.00
C LEU A 458 27.26 -11.73 -30.10
N MET A 459 26.85 -12.82 -29.44
CA MET A 459 25.43 -13.08 -29.23
C MET A 459 24.80 -11.83 -28.62
N ASN A 460 23.87 -11.28 -29.36
CA ASN A 460 23.10 -10.09 -29.04
C ASN A 460 22.84 -9.96 -27.52
N ARG A 461 23.42 -8.93 -26.91
CA ARG A 461 22.91 -8.38 -25.68
C ARG A 461 21.43 -8.09 -25.95
N LYS A 462 20.54 -8.81 -25.28
CA LYS A 462 19.11 -8.50 -25.27
C LYS A 462 18.99 -7.03 -24.90
N GLN A 463 18.67 -6.22 -25.89
CA GLN A 463 18.28 -4.83 -25.64
C GLN A 463 17.08 -4.86 -24.67
N PRO A 464 16.96 -3.92 -23.74
CA PRO A 464 15.76 -3.83 -22.92
C PRO A 464 14.57 -3.75 -23.86
N ILE A 465 13.60 -4.63 -23.67
CA ILE A 465 12.40 -4.71 -24.50
C ILE A 465 11.70 -3.34 -24.36
N ASN A 466 11.67 -2.58 -25.45
CA ASN A 466 10.94 -1.33 -25.50
C ASN A 466 9.46 -1.67 -25.34
N ALA A 467 8.82 -1.21 -24.26
CA ALA A 467 7.44 -1.50 -23.93
C ALA A 467 6.48 -1.08 -25.05
N GLN A 468 6.77 0.02 -25.75
CA GLN A 468 6.02 0.48 -26.90
C GLN A 468 6.13 -0.50 -28.07
N ARG A 469 7.34 -0.95 -28.40
CA ARG A 469 7.56 -1.95 -29.47
C ARG A 469 6.89 -3.29 -29.16
N LEU A 470 6.81 -3.67 -27.88
CA LEU A 470 6.09 -4.88 -27.48
C LEU A 470 4.58 -4.77 -27.68
N ARG A 471 3.99 -3.59 -27.39
CA ARG A 471 2.55 -3.33 -27.63
C ARG A 471 2.23 -3.33 -29.12
N GLU A 472 3.04 -2.67 -29.92
CA GLU A 472 2.90 -2.67 -31.38
C GLU A 472 2.92 -4.09 -31.94
N ARG A 473 3.85 -4.94 -31.47
CA ARG A 473 3.92 -6.36 -31.83
C ARG A 473 2.66 -7.13 -31.42
N ALA A 474 2.15 -6.86 -30.23
CA ALA A 474 0.97 -7.53 -29.71
C ALA A 474 -0.30 -7.20 -30.50
N LEU A 475 -0.49 -5.93 -30.88
CA LEU A 475 -1.61 -5.52 -31.73
C LEU A 475 -1.55 -6.18 -33.10
N LEU A 476 -0.37 -6.22 -33.74
CA LEU A 476 -0.19 -6.89 -35.03
C LEU A 476 -0.38 -8.41 -34.92
N ALA A 477 0.13 -9.06 -33.87
CA ALA A 477 -0.05 -10.48 -33.65
C ALA A 477 -1.53 -10.86 -33.44
N LEU A 478 -2.28 -10.04 -32.73
CA LEU A 478 -3.73 -10.21 -32.55
C LEU A 478 -4.48 -10.16 -33.88
N MET A 479 -4.19 -9.17 -34.72
CA MET A 479 -4.86 -9.07 -36.04
C MET A 479 -4.48 -10.19 -36.98
N ILE A 480 -3.22 -10.65 -36.98
CA ILE A 480 -2.77 -11.73 -37.85
C ILE A 480 -3.38 -13.07 -37.42
N ASN A 481 -3.43 -13.34 -36.12
CA ASN A 481 -3.91 -14.62 -35.61
C ASN A 481 -5.43 -14.69 -35.44
N HIS A 482 -6.11 -13.55 -35.37
CA HIS A 482 -7.55 -13.42 -35.22
C HIS A 482 -8.10 -12.34 -36.16
N PRO A 483 -8.14 -12.59 -37.49
CA PRO A 483 -8.58 -11.59 -38.49
C PRO A 483 -10.02 -11.09 -38.25
N ASP A 484 -10.86 -11.89 -37.62
CA ASP A 484 -12.25 -11.50 -37.26
C ASP A 484 -12.30 -10.25 -36.37
N LEU A 485 -11.23 -9.93 -35.64
CA LEU A 485 -11.12 -8.70 -34.85
C LEU A 485 -11.12 -7.44 -35.71
N PHE A 486 -10.84 -7.56 -37.01
CA PHE A 486 -10.82 -6.41 -37.92
C PHE A 486 -12.20 -5.78 -38.08
N SER A 487 -13.27 -6.57 -37.99
CA SER A 487 -14.64 -6.06 -38.01
C SER A 487 -14.95 -5.14 -36.83
N ASP A 488 -14.32 -5.37 -35.67
CA ASP A 488 -14.55 -4.59 -34.44
C ASP A 488 -13.53 -3.44 -34.28
N PHE A 489 -12.29 -3.66 -34.70
CA PHE A 489 -11.14 -2.80 -34.38
C PHE A 489 -10.30 -2.37 -35.58
N GLY A 490 -10.77 -2.62 -36.81
CA GLY A 490 -10.05 -2.25 -38.03
C GLY A 490 -9.87 -0.74 -38.19
N GLU A 491 -10.85 0.04 -37.77
CA GLU A 491 -10.78 1.50 -37.77
C GLU A 491 -9.73 2.01 -36.77
N ASP A 492 -9.68 1.45 -35.58
CA ASP A 492 -8.66 1.74 -34.56
C ASP A 492 -7.26 1.42 -35.10
N LEU A 493 -7.08 0.24 -35.71
CA LEU A 493 -5.80 -0.17 -36.32
C LEU A 493 -5.39 0.77 -37.46
N ALA A 494 -6.32 1.24 -38.26
CA ALA A 494 -6.02 2.14 -39.38
C ALA A 494 -5.52 3.51 -38.92
N HIS A 495 -5.99 4.02 -37.78
CA HIS A 495 -5.67 5.36 -37.27
C HIS A 495 -4.44 5.40 -36.34
N ILE A 496 -3.95 4.25 -35.84
CA ILE A 496 -2.76 4.20 -34.99
C ILE A 496 -1.49 4.40 -35.81
N SER A 497 -0.51 5.13 -35.26
CA SER A 497 0.81 5.28 -35.86
C SER A 497 1.83 4.48 -35.04
N PHE A 498 2.57 3.58 -35.69
CA PHE A 498 3.60 2.78 -35.05
C PHE A 498 4.96 3.47 -35.10
N SER A 499 5.73 3.30 -34.04
CA SER A 499 7.05 3.94 -33.92
C SER A 499 8.12 3.27 -34.79
N SER A 500 7.94 1.99 -35.12
CA SER A 500 8.85 1.21 -35.95
C SER A 500 8.40 1.24 -37.40
N PRO A 501 9.25 1.70 -38.36
CA PRO A 501 8.90 1.70 -39.78
C PRO A 501 8.50 0.32 -40.31
N ASP A 502 9.13 -0.74 -39.82
CA ASP A 502 8.82 -2.12 -40.23
C ASP A 502 7.43 -2.55 -39.78
N PHE A 503 7.03 -2.15 -38.58
CA PHE A 503 5.70 -2.47 -38.03
C PHE A 503 4.63 -1.57 -38.64
N GLU A 504 4.95 -0.32 -38.95
CA GLU A 504 4.03 0.58 -39.65
C GLU A 504 3.72 0.05 -41.05
N ALA A 505 4.74 -0.40 -41.80
CA ALA A 505 4.54 -1.02 -43.11
C ALA A 505 3.70 -2.32 -43.02
N LEU A 506 3.93 -3.13 -41.99
CA LEU A 506 3.19 -4.36 -41.76
C LEU A 506 1.72 -4.06 -41.37
N ARG A 507 1.51 -3.06 -40.52
CA ARG A 507 0.16 -2.57 -40.14
C ARG A 507 -0.64 -2.15 -41.36
N GLN A 508 -0.04 -1.30 -42.21
CA GLN A 508 -0.68 -0.78 -43.40
C GLN A 508 -1.09 -1.93 -44.33
N ARG A 509 -0.20 -2.89 -44.51
CA ARG A 509 -0.43 -4.05 -45.34
C ARG A 509 -1.53 -4.96 -44.81
N ILE A 510 -1.60 -5.20 -43.49
CA ILE A 510 -2.69 -5.94 -42.86
C ILE A 510 -4.02 -5.22 -43.10
N THR A 511 -4.04 -3.89 -42.91
CA THR A 511 -5.22 -3.06 -43.15
C THR A 511 -5.66 -3.12 -44.61
N ASP A 512 -4.75 -3.00 -45.56
CA ASP A 512 -5.04 -3.06 -46.99
C ASP A 512 -5.66 -4.43 -47.38
N ILE A 513 -5.09 -5.54 -46.91
CA ILE A 513 -5.57 -6.89 -47.23
C ILE A 513 -6.95 -7.13 -46.62
N LEU A 514 -7.16 -6.75 -45.35
CA LEU A 514 -8.43 -6.98 -44.64
C LEU A 514 -9.53 -5.99 -45.01
N SER A 515 -9.19 -4.85 -45.64
CA SER A 515 -10.16 -3.88 -46.18
C SER A 515 -10.65 -4.23 -47.57
N LEU A 516 -10.07 -5.22 -48.27
CA LEU A 516 -10.55 -5.66 -49.57
C LEU A 516 -11.88 -6.42 -49.37
N ASP A 517 -12.94 -5.94 -50.01
CA ASP A 517 -14.30 -6.56 -50.05
C ASP A 517 -14.22 -7.95 -50.73
N SER A 518 -13.65 -8.94 -50.05
CA SER A 518 -13.75 -10.34 -50.44
C SER A 518 -15.03 -10.96 -49.81
N HIS A 519 -15.82 -11.63 -50.61
CA HIS A 519 -17.09 -12.24 -50.19
C HIS A 519 -16.95 -13.36 -49.14
N GLU A 520 -15.76 -13.72 -48.78
CA GLU A 520 -15.46 -14.68 -47.70
C GLU A 520 -14.45 -14.06 -46.70
N PRO A 521 -14.71 -14.16 -45.39
CA PRO A 521 -13.76 -13.68 -44.39
C PRO A 521 -12.47 -14.51 -44.47
N LEU A 522 -11.32 -13.80 -44.54
CA LEU A 522 -9.99 -14.41 -44.56
C LEU A 522 -9.68 -15.04 -43.19
N ASP A 523 -9.28 -16.31 -43.21
CA ASP A 523 -8.75 -16.94 -42.00
C ASP A 523 -7.28 -16.54 -41.72
N ALA A 524 -6.79 -16.85 -40.49
CA ALA A 524 -5.43 -16.52 -40.08
C ALA A 524 -4.33 -17.14 -41.00
N ALA A 525 -4.57 -18.35 -41.55
CA ALA A 525 -3.62 -19.03 -42.42
C ALA A 525 -3.59 -18.37 -43.80
N GLU A 526 -4.72 -17.92 -44.30
CA GLU A 526 -4.84 -17.19 -45.55
C GLU A 526 -4.23 -15.79 -45.45
N LEU A 527 -4.51 -15.06 -44.39
CA LEU A 527 -3.89 -13.75 -44.13
C LEU A 527 -2.36 -13.88 -44.04
N TYR A 528 -1.86 -14.89 -43.32
CA TYR A 528 -0.42 -15.18 -43.25
C TYR A 528 0.19 -15.49 -44.62
N ARG A 529 -0.52 -16.25 -45.47
CA ARG A 529 -0.10 -16.58 -46.82
C ARG A 529 0.00 -15.31 -47.70
N HIS A 530 -1.00 -14.45 -47.65
CA HIS A 530 -1.01 -13.16 -48.35
C HIS A 530 0.09 -12.22 -47.88
N LEU A 531 0.36 -12.16 -46.57
CA LEU A 531 1.47 -11.41 -46.03
C LEU A 531 2.84 -11.96 -46.46
N SER A 532 2.95 -13.27 -46.64
CA SER A 532 4.22 -13.94 -47.02
C SER A 532 4.48 -13.96 -48.52
N GLN A 533 3.45 -13.93 -49.40
CA GLN A 533 3.58 -14.08 -50.86
C GLN A 533 3.84 -12.76 -51.62
N ALA A 534 3.86 -11.62 -50.98
CA ALA A 534 3.95 -10.33 -51.69
C ALA A 534 5.40 -9.92 -52.03
N GLY A 535 6.06 -10.73 -52.84
CA GLY A 535 7.31 -10.40 -53.50
C GLY A 535 7.19 -9.84 -54.94
N GLU A 536 5.99 -9.44 -55.42
CA GLU A 536 5.81 -9.05 -56.83
C GLU A 536 5.55 -7.53 -57.10
N ALA A 537 6.07 -6.66 -56.28
CA ALA A 537 6.18 -5.25 -56.70
C ALA A 537 7.42 -4.59 -56.08
N GLY A 538 8.62 -4.85 -56.65
CA GLY A 538 9.77 -3.94 -56.56
C GLY A 538 10.83 -4.19 -55.49
N PHE A 539 10.81 -5.29 -54.73
CA PHE A 539 11.94 -5.74 -53.90
C PHE A 539 12.19 -7.21 -54.11
N GLY A 540 13.47 -7.65 -54.20
CA GLY A 540 13.92 -8.94 -54.65
C GLY A 540 13.20 -10.16 -54.05
N ALA A 541 12.98 -11.18 -54.86
CA ALA A 541 12.43 -12.48 -54.54
C ALA A 541 13.18 -13.08 -53.34
N ASP A 542 12.46 -13.53 -52.29
CA ASP A 542 12.90 -14.28 -51.12
C ASP A 542 12.94 -13.58 -49.74
N SER A 543 12.33 -12.44 -49.50
CA SER A 543 12.29 -11.89 -48.13
C SER A 543 10.87 -11.71 -47.63
N GLN A 544 10.53 -12.40 -46.54
CA GLN A 544 9.33 -12.11 -45.74
C GLN A 544 9.30 -10.62 -45.32
N PRO A 545 8.13 -9.98 -45.16
CA PRO A 545 8.04 -8.60 -44.69
C PRO A 545 8.87 -8.40 -43.42
N ALA A 546 9.70 -7.38 -43.43
CA ALA A 546 10.48 -7.04 -42.25
C ALA A 546 9.53 -6.87 -41.03
N GLY A 547 9.85 -7.52 -39.92
CA GLY A 547 9.04 -7.46 -38.70
C GLY A 547 8.05 -8.62 -38.50
N LEU A 548 7.57 -9.34 -39.55
CA LEU A 548 6.58 -10.40 -39.41
C LEU A 548 7.06 -11.53 -38.49
N ALA A 549 8.29 -12.00 -38.67
CA ALA A 549 8.90 -13.05 -37.84
C ALA A 549 9.08 -12.59 -36.38
N GLU A 550 9.33 -11.30 -36.15
CA GLU A 550 9.41 -10.72 -34.79
C GLU A 550 8.04 -10.67 -34.12
N VAL A 551 7.01 -10.27 -34.86
CA VAL A 551 5.62 -10.17 -34.38
C VAL A 551 5.10 -11.54 -33.96
N LEU A 552 5.31 -12.59 -34.75
CA LEU A 552 4.82 -13.96 -34.48
C LEU A 552 5.83 -14.82 -33.69
N SER A 553 6.79 -14.19 -33.01
CA SER A 553 7.79 -14.92 -32.24
C SER A 553 7.26 -15.43 -30.89
N GLU A 554 7.84 -16.52 -30.38
CA GLU A 554 7.56 -17.00 -29.02
C GLU A 554 7.83 -15.95 -27.95
N THR A 555 8.76 -15.02 -28.19
CA THR A 555 9.02 -13.89 -27.29
C THR A 555 7.81 -12.96 -27.19
N THR A 556 7.06 -12.76 -28.28
CA THR A 556 5.80 -11.99 -28.26
C THR A 556 4.75 -12.74 -27.43
N TYR A 557 4.54 -14.01 -27.70
CA TYR A 557 3.53 -14.83 -27.03
C TYR A 557 3.81 -15.10 -25.53
N MET A 558 5.07 -15.05 -25.11
CA MET A 558 5.42 -15.10 -23.69
C MET A 558 4.89 -13.89 -22.91
N HIS A 559 4.78 -12.73 -23.56
CA HIS A 559 4.30 -11.50 -22.93
C HIS A 559 2.81 -11.25 -23.15
N VAL A 560 2.25 -11.77 -24.24
CA VAL A 560 0.85 -11.58 -24.65
C VAL A 560 0.23 -12.91 -25.09
N SER A 561 0.02 -13.79 -24.13
CA SER A 561 -0.45 -15.17 -24.39
C SER A 561 -1.84 -15.24 -25.06
N PHE A 562 -2.66 -14.22 -24.91
CA PHE A 562 -3.97 -14.10 -25.55
C PHE A 562 -3.90 -13.80 -27.06
N ALA A 563 -2.75 -13.40 -27.57
CA ALA A 563 -2.51 -13.20 -29.00
C ALA A 563 -2.12 -14.49 -29.75
N ARG A 564 -2.05 -15.64 -29.08
CA ARG A 564 -1.78 -16.93 -29.72
C ARG A 564 -2.96 -17.37 -30.59
N PRO A 565 -2.69 -18.06 -31.73
CA PRO A 565 -3.74 -18.48 -32.65
C PRO A 565 -4.70 -19.54 -32.08
N ASP A 566 -4.32 -20.24 -31.02
CA ASP A 566 -5.14 -21.26 -30.33
C ASP A 566 -6.07 -20.67 -29.26
N ARG A 567 -6.10 -19.36 -29.05
CA ARG A 567 -6.93 -18.73 -28.03
C ARG A 567 -8.33 -18.40 -28.55
N PRO A 568 -9.37 -18.46 -27.66
CA PRO A 568 -10.73 -18.04 -28.01
C PRO A 568 -10.78 -16.56 -28.44
N LEU A 569 -11.62 -16.26 -29.43
CA LEU A 569 -11.78 -14.91 -29.98
C LEU A 569 -12.14 -13.87 -28.90
N ASP A 570 -12.94 -14.25 -27.91
CA ASP A 570 -13.32 -13.35 -26.80
C ASP A 570 -12.12 -12.94 -25.96
N GLN A 571 -11.17 -13.86 -25.68
CA GLN A 571 -9.92 -13.51 -24.98
C GLN A 571 -9.03 -12.62 -25.83
N ALA A 572 -8.97 -12.84 -27.13
CA ALA A 572 -8.23 -12.00 -28.06
C ALA A 572 -8.84 -10.58 -28.13
N ARG A 573 -10.18 -10.46 -28.12
CA ARG A 573 -10.92 -9.20 -28.09
C ARG A 573 -10.64 -8.40 -26.82
N GLU A 574 -10.67 -9.04 -25.66
CA GLU A 574 -10.31 -8.44 -24.37
C GLU A 574 -8.84 -8.01 -24.32
N GLY A 575 -7.98 -8.86 -24.85
CA GLY A 575 -6.55 -8.56 -24.99
C GLY A 575 -6.29 -7.33 -25.85
N TRP A 576 -7.00 -7.18 -26.98
CA TRP A 576 -6.94 -6.00 -27.83
C TRP A 576 -7.30 -4.74 -27.06
N LYS A 577 -8.47 -4.70 -26.43
CA LYS A 577 -8.94 -3.56 -25.63
C LYS A 577 -7.94 -3.15 -24.55
N SER A 578 -7.38 -4.12 -23.84
CA SER A 578 -6.40 -3.86 -22.78
C SER A 578 -5.12 -3.21 -23.31
N ILE A 579 -4.60 -3.67 -24.46
CA ILE A 579 -3.38 -3.10 -25.07
C ILE A 579 -3.67 -1.74 -25.70
N TRP A 580 -4.81 -1.62 -26.39
CA TRP A 580 -5.27 -0.40 -27.02
C TRP A 580 -5.39 0.75 -26.01
N ASN A 581 -6.09 0.51 -24.91
CA ASN A 581 -6.26 1.49 -23.85
C ASN A 581 -4.92 1.96 -23.26
N LYS A 582 -3.98 1.05 -23.06
CA LYS A 582 -2.63 1.40 -22.61
C LYS A 582 -1.87 2.23 -23.64
N HIS A 583 -1.98 1.88 -24.93
CA HIS A 583 -1.32 2.62 -26.01
C HIS A 583 -1.86 4.04 -26.09
N LEU A 584 -3.17 4.20 -26.08
CA LEU A 584 -3.83 5.50 -26.12
C LEU A 584 -3.50 6.38 -24.90
N GLN A 585 -3.47 5.76 -23.71
CA GLN A 585 -3.09 6.46 -22.48
C GLN A 585 -1.65 7.02 -22.53
N GLU A 586 -0.70 6.23 -23.05
CA GLU A 586 0.69 6.70 -23.17
C GLU A 586 0.85 7.79 -24.24
N GLN A 587 0.10 7.69 -25.34
CA GLN A 587 0.09 8.72 -26.37
C GLN A 587 -0.44 10.04 -25.80
N LEU A 588 -1.61 10.02 -25.15
CA LEU A 588 -2.20 11.20 -24.52
C LEU A 588 -1.28 11.81 -23.44
N ASN A 589 -0.64 10.99 -22.63
CA ASN A 589 0.32 11.46 -21.63
C ASN A 589 1.55 12.11 -22.27
N SER A 590 2.03 11.57 -23.38
CA SER A 590 3.15 12.16 -24.13
C SER A 590 2.78 13.51 -24.74
N GLU A 591 1.60 13.61 -25.33
CA GLU A 591 1.06 14.86 -25.87
C GLU A 591 0.83 15.91 -24.77
N LEU A 592 0.32 15.50 -23.62
CA LEU A 592 0.13 16.36 -22.43
C LEU A 592 1.48 16.91 -21.92
N GLN A 593 2.50 16.05 -21.86
CA GLN A 593 3.85 16.49 -21.47
C GLN A 593 4.44 17.49 -22.49
N PHE A 594 4.24 17.24 -23.78
CA PHE A 594 4.70 18.14 -24.84
C PHE A 594 3.97 19.50 -24.77
N ALA A 595 2.63 19.49 -24.63
CA ALA A 595 1.84 20.70 -24.47
C ALA A 595 2.21 21.47 -23.19
N SER A 596 2.51 20.77 -22.07
CA SER A 596 2.97 21.38 -20.83
C SER A 596 4.31 22.09 -20.99
N ARG A 597 5.27 21.48 -21.70
CA ARG A 597 6.57 22.10 -21.99
C ARG A 597 6.40 23.33 -22.89
N ARG A 598 5.57 23.21 -23.90
CA ARG A 598 5.32 24.31 -24.84
C ARG A 598 4.65 25.52 -24.17
N TYR A 599 3.70 25.26 -23.25
CA TYR A 599 3.10 26.31 -22.43
C TYR A 599 4.10 26.94 -21.45
N ALA A 600 5.03 26.16 -20.90
CA ALA A 600 6.10 26.68 -20.04
C ALA A 600 7.11 27.54 -20.79
N GLU A 601 7.37 27.26 -22.09
CA GLU A 601 8.25 28.02 -22.96
C GLU A 601 7.54 29.27 -23.50
N GLU A 602 6.25 29.18 -23.82
CA GLU A 602 5.44 30.27 -24.39
C GLU A 602 4.02 30.21 -23.77
N ALA A 603 3.79 31.07 -22.78
CA ALA A 603 2.51 31.17 -22.09
C ALA A 603 1.49 31.97 -22.93
N SER A 604 0.95 31.34 -23.98
CA SER A 604 -0.12 31.89 -24.82
C SER A 604 -1.46 31.26 -24.49
N ASP A 605 -2.57 31.99 -24.76
CA ASP A 605 -3.94 31.47 -24.56
C ASP A 605 -4.22 30.22 -25.41
N GLU A 606 -3.59 30.12 -26.58
CA GLU A 606 -3.69 28.96 -27.47
C GLU A 606 -3.03 27.72 -26.85
N ASN A 607 -1.81 27.87 -26.32
CA ASN A 607 -1.10 26.78 -25.63
C ASN A 607 -1.81 26.36 -24.34
N LEU A 608 -2.40 27.30 -23.62
CA LEU A 608 -3.22 26.99 -22.43
C LEU A 608 -4.48 26.20 -22.78
N THR A 609 -5.20 26.64 -23.82
CA THR A 609 -6.42 25.97 -24.28
C THR A 609 -6.11 24.54 -24.72
N ARG A 610 -5.04 24.31 -25.47
CA ARG A 610 -4.59 22.98 -25.88
C ARG A 610 -4.22 22.10 -24.68
N LEU A 611 -3.50 22.65 -23.70
CA LEU A 611 -3.13 21.93 -22.47
C LEU A 611 -4.36 21.50 -21.66
N LEU A 612 -5.33 22.39 -21.50
CA LEU A 612 -6.58 22.10 -20.78
C LEU A 612 -7.44 21.05 -21.51
N ALA A 613 -7.51 21.12 -22.85
CA ALA A 613 -8.24 20.13 -23.65
C ALA A 613 -7.63 18.73 -23.51
N LEU A 614 -6.30 18.60 -23.62
CA LEU A 614 -5.60 17.31 -23.44
C LEU A 614 -5.76 16.77 -22.01
N ARG A 615 -5.72 17.65 -21.01
CA ARG A 615 -5.95 17.23 -19.62
C ARG A 615 -7.36 16.70 -19.42
N GLY A 616 -8.38 17.34 -19.99
CA GLY A 616 -9.76 16.86 -19.96
C GLY A 616 -9.93 15.50 -20.65
N GLN A 617 -9.22 15.25 -21.75
CA GLN A 617 -9.24 13.95 -22.43
C GLN A 617 -8.61 12.84 -21.58
N VAL A 618 -7.49 13.11 -20.90
CA VAL A 618 -6.85 12.15 -19.98
C VAL A 618 -7.75 11.84 -18.79
N GLU A 619 -8.41 12.86 -18.21
CA GLU A 619 -9.33 12.69 -17.09
C GLU A 619 -10.58 11.89 -17.50
N ALA A 620 -11.15 12.14 -18.67
CA ALA A 620 -12.30 11.38 -19.21
C ALA A 620 -11.94 9.91 -19.46
N MET A 621 -10.80 9.65 -20.08
CA MET A 621 -10.31 8.29 -20.32
C MET A 621 -10.06 7.51 -19.02
N MET A 622 -9.54 8.17 -17.99
CA MET A 622 -9.34 7.55 -16.67
C MET A 622 -10.65 7.23 -15.96
N ALA A 623 -11.68 8.04 -16.17
CA ALA A 623 -13.03 7.78 -15.64
C ALA A 623 -13.67 6.56 -16.32
N GLU A 624 -13.58 6.44 -17.64
CA GLU A 624 -14.08 5.28 -18.39
C GLU A 624 -13.39 3.97 -17.98
N LEU A 625 -12.08 3.99 -17.76
CA LEU A 625 -11.31 2.83 -17.29
C LEU A 625 -11.60 2.46 -15.82
N GLY A 626 -12.05 3.43 -15.01
CA GLY A 626 -12.48 3.21 -13.61
C GLY A 626 -13.84 2.50 -13.52
N ASP A 627 -14.77 2.81 -14.42
CA ASP A 627 -16.11 2.21 -14.45
C ASP A 627 -16.11 0.77 -15.00
N THR A 628 -15.19 0.42 -15.90
CA THR A 628 -15.08 -0.96 -16.43
C THR A 628 -14.55 -1.94 -15.38
N ASN A 629 -13.76 -1.50 -14.40
CA ASN A 629 -13.29 -2.34 -13.28
C ASN A 629 -14.37 -2.60 -12.20
N THR A 630 -15.48 -1.86 -12.20
CA THR A 630 -16.59 -2.07 -11.26
C THR A 630 -17.66 -3.02 -11.81
N SER A 631 -17.78 -3.17 -13.12
CA SER A 631 -18.74 -4.10 -13.75
C SER A 631 -18.27 -5.56 -13.78
N ASP A 632 -16.96 -5.83 -13.78
CA ASP A 632 -16.42 -7.20 -13.74
C ASP A 632 -16.47 -7.87 -12.35
N ALA A 633 -16.66 -7.08 -11.28
CA ALA A 633 -16.80 -7.62 -9.92
C ALA A 633 -18.18 -8.22 -9.62
N THR A 634 -19.17 -7.96 -10.45
CA THR A 634 -20.57 -8.45 -10.26
C THR A 634 -20.90 -9.72 -11.03
N LEU A 635 -20.08 -10.15 -12.00
CA LEU A 635 -20.32 -11.35 -12.81
C LEU A 635 -19.66 -12.64 -12.29
N ASN A 636 -18.85 -12.56 -11.22
CA ASN A 636 -18.20 -13.73 -10.60
C ASN A 636 -18.87 -14.21 -9.29
N GLN A 637 -20.15 -13.85 -9.04
CA GLN A 637 -20.90 -14.36 -7.87
C GLN A 637 -22.04 -15.33 -8.25
N GLU A 638 -22.19 -15.70 -9.53
CA GLU A 638 -23.16 -16.72 -9.96
C GLU A 638 -22.49 -17.75 -10.90
N SER A 639 -21.54 -18.54 -10.37
CA SER A 639 -21.22 -19.87 -10.96
C SER A 639 -20.48 -20.74 -9.95
#